data_62f69435134edbe62f287586ddb4b9e1
#
_entry.id   62f69435134edbe62f287586ddb4b9e1
#
_cell.length_a   1.000
_cell.length_b   1.000
_cell.length_c   1.000
_cell.angle_alpha   90.00
_cell.angle_beta   90.00
_cell.angle_gamma   90.00
#
_symmetry.space_group_name_H-M   'P 1'
#
loop_
_entity.id
_entity.type
_entity.pdbx_description
1 polymer ?
#
loop_
_entity_poly.entity_id
_entity_poly.type
_entity_poly.pdbx_seq_one_letter_code
_entity_poly.pdbx_strand_id
1 'polypeptide(L)'
;MLSLELQSTLRLVVTLAKQRAHEYLTVEHLLLALLENENAVEALVACAVNVDQLGKDLTQYIDEHTPTVDINEDYSPQPTRSFDRILQRAIFHVQSVASSRLVEGSDLLVSMFSEHDTYAVYLLKKQGVTRLELTQYLSHGQDKKVRDKLTSVETEETGEKSSKDPLTEFTINLNQKASTGGTDPLIGRQAEIERTAQILCRRRKNNPLLVGDPGVGKTSIAEGLAWLIVNDKAPKPLSGCVVYSLDIGALIAGTKYRGDFEKRMKALLDALKAKPNAILFIDEIHMIIGAGSSMSSNMDVSNLIKPALASGELRCIGSTTFTEYRQVFEKDHALSRRFQKIDVNEPSIDETIDILRGLKKQYEKFHNVSYTDQALQSAVNLAVKHIHERFLPDKAIDVIDEAGAFVRLQKQAENQVESGVDSNQSIDTVANDKLSNQPVVDEDALVDDLDVSHAADGVVEPEAMLSEADNKIIDAAQQDGEVVIDVPQIEYIISKIARIPPKSVSTDDKSVLQNLESNLKHLVFGQDEAIKNLADAIKLSRAGLKPDDKPIGSFMFAGPTGVGKTEVSRQLANLLGIELVRFDMSEYMEAHTASRLIGAPPGYVGFDQGGLLTEKINQFPHCVLLLDEIEKAHPDVFNLLLQVMDHGSLTDNNGRTSSFKQVILIMTTNVGADSISRNSMGFTKQDHSRDNSEAMKRMFTPEFRNRLDAIIQFNPLDQNVIVSVVDKFLVELQAQLDDKKVVLEIDDAVRNYLAEKGYDRLMGARPMNRLIQDEIKKPLAEQILFGDLVNGGTVSIRMNADKTAIELVPIDEKQVDNV
;
A
#
# COMPACT_ATOMS: atom_id res chain seq x y z
N MET A 1 12.43 14.73 3.23
CA MET A 1 13.06 16.04 2.99
C MET A 1 14.25 16.17 3.93
N LEU A 2 15.24 17.01 3.60
CA LEU A 2 16.47 17.19 4.39
C LEU A 2 16.19 18.12 5.58
N SER A 3 16.81 17.87 6.75
CA SER A 3 16.74 18.78 7.90
C SER A 3 17.40 20.13 7.57
N LEU A 4 16.98 21.21 8.23
CA LEU A 4 17.56 22.54 8.02
C LEU A 4 19.07 22.57 8.32
N GLU A 5 19.47 21.82 9.33
CA GLU A 5 20.87 21.65 9.73
C GLU A 5 21.68 20.93 8.66
N LEU A 6 21.14 19.86 8.06
CA LEU A 6 21.80 19.15 6.97
C LEU A 6 21.89 20.02 5.69
N GLN A 7 20.88 20.82 5.40
CA GLN A 7 20.97 21.78 4.29
C GLN A 7 22.09 22.80 4.48
N SER A 8 22.30 23.28 5.72
CA SER A 8 23.43 24.18 6.03
C SER A 8 24.77 23.49 5.86
N THR A 9 24.88 22.22 6.30
CA THR A 9 26.08 21.40 6.12
C THR A 9 26.42 21.18 4.64
N LEU A 10 25.42 20.88 3.78
CA LEU A 10 25.64 20.73 2.35
C LEU A 10 26.11 22.04 1.67
N ARG A 11 25.60 23.19 2.13
CA ARG A 11 26.12 24.51 1.68
C ARG A 11 27.56 24.72 2.11
N LEU A 12 27.91 24.28 3.31
CA LEU A 12 29.28 24.34 3.81
C LEU A 12 30.23 23.50 2.95
N VAL A 13 29.84 22.30 2.51
CA VAL A 13 30.62 21.46 1.58
C VAL A 13 31.01 22.25 0.33
N VAL A 14 30.03 22.93 -0.29
CA VAL A 14 30.25 23.71 -1.51
C VAL A 14 31.17 24.91 -1.21
N THR A 15 31.01 25.54 -0.07
CA THR A 15 31.82 26.68 0.36
C THR A 15 33.28 26.29 0.60
N LEU A 16 33.52 25.18 1.28
CA LEU A 16 34.86 24.62 1.54
C LEU A 16 35.60 24.28 0.24
N ALA A 17 34.91 23.65 -0.71
CA ALA A 17 35.49 23.30 -2.00
C ALA A 17 35.79 24.55 -2.85
N LYS A 18 34.90 25.54 -2.83
CA LYS A 18 35.13 26.84 -3.52
C LYS A 18 36.31 27.63 -2.93
N GLN A 19 36.42 27.69 -1.61
CA GLN A 19 37.53 28.38 -0.94
C GLN A 19 38.91 27.81 -1.30
N ARG A 20 38.95 26.48 -1.58
CA ARG A 20 40.18 25.78 -1.95
C ARG A 20 40.37 25.58 -3.45
N ALA A 21 39.47 26.11 -4.27
CA ALA A 21 39.45 25.99 -5.72
C ALA A 21 39.44 24.51 -6.23
N HIS A 22 38.76 23.63 -5.52
CA HIS A 22 38.70 22.21 -5.87
C HIS A 22 37.66 21.93 -6.96
N GLU A 23 38.02 21.15 -7.99
CA GLU A 23 37.18 20.84 -9.14
C GLU A 23 35.95 20.00 -8.73
N TYR A 24 36.09 19.09 -7.76
CA TYR A 24 35.09 18.12 -7.39
C TYR A 24 34.68 18.20 -5.92
N LEU A 25 33.37 17.95 -5.66
CA LEU A 25 32.86 17.65 -4.32
C LEU A 25 32.99 16.16 -4.07
N THR A 26 33.90 15.75 -3.19
CA THR A 26 34.15 14.37 -2.86
C THR A 26 33.46 13.95 -1.56
N VAL A 27 33.48 12.65 -1.24
CA VAL A 27 32.93 12.10 0.00
C VAL A 27 33.72 12.62 1.23
N GLU A 28 34.99 12.88 1.04
CA GLU A 28 35.87 13.43 2.07
C GLU A 28 35.46 14.85 2.43
N HIS A 29 35.09 15.68 1.47
CA HIS A 29 34.52 17.02 1.72
C HIS A 29 33.20 16.92 2.50
N LEU A 30 32.36 15.93 2.16
CA LEU A 30 31.11 15.71 2.88
C LEU A 30 31.34 15.31 4.33
N LEU A 31 32.27 14.37 4.58
CA LEU A 31 32.63 13.97 5.93
C LEU A 31 33.24 15.13 6.72
N LEU A 32 34.10 15.94 6.10
CA LEU A 32 34.69 17.11 6.75
C LEU A 32 33.62 18.13 7.19
N ALA A 33 32.65 18.41 6.35
CA ALA A 33 31.53 19.29 6.70
C ALA A 33 30.60 18.69 7.75
N LEU A 34 30.44 17.38 7.78
CA LEU A 34 29.65 16.68 8.81
C LEU A 34 30.31 16.74 10.20
N LEU A 35 31.60 17.02 10.29
CA LEU A 35 32.25 17.28 11.58
C LEU A 35 31.83 18.61 12.22
N GLU A 36 31.12 19.47 11.51
CA GLU A 36 30.50 20.71 12.04
C GLU A 36 28.99 20.55 12.29
N ASN A 37 28.42 19.38 11.97
CA ASN A 37 27.00 19.08 12.18
C ASN A 37 26.79 18.43 13.55
N GLU A 38 25.97 19.04 14.43
CA GLU A 38 25.78 18.58 15.80
C GLU A 38 25.32 17.11 15.87
N ASN A 39 24.34 16.70 15.07
CA ASN A 39 23.84 15.33 15.05
C ASN A 39 24.89 14.31 14.58
N ALA A 40 25.71 14.67 13.61
CA ALA A 40 26.77 13.80 13.10
C ALA A 40 27.91 13.68 14.10
N VAL A 41 28.31 14.80 14.73
CA VAL A 41 29.36 14.83 15.77
C VAL A 41 28.94 14.03 16.99
N GLU A 42 27.70 14.19 17.48
CA GLU A 42 27.20 13.40 18.61
C GLU A 42 27.28 11.88 18.30
N ALA A 43 26.90 11.46 17.08
CA ALA A 43 26.98 10.07 16.66
C ALA A 43 28.43 9.55 16.60
N LEU A 44 29.38 10.36 16.12
CA LEU A 44 30.80 10.02 16.05
C LEU A 44 31.44 9.96 17.46
N VAL A 45 31.13 10.91 18.34
CA VAL A 45 31.61 10.93 19.72
C VAL A 45 31.05 9.73 20.50
N ALA A 46 29.80 9.36 20.29
CA ALA A 46 29.21 8.17 20.90
C ALA A 46 29.91 6.87 20.44
N CYS A 47 30.51 6.87 19.25
CA CYS A 47 31.36 5.79 18.74
C CYS A 47 32.84 5.94 19.13
N ALA A 48 33.16 6.81 20.08
CA ALA A 48 34.53 7.08 20.59
C ALA A 48 35.51 7.56 19.50
N VAL A 49 35.06 8.31 18.50
CA VAL A 49 35.89 8.90 17.44
C VAL A 49 36.59 10.16 17.95
N ASN A 50 37.87 10.29 17.65
CA ASN A 50 38.59 11.56 17.84
C ASN A 50 38.34 12.50 16.67
N VAL A 51 37.33 13.38 16.82
CA VAL A 51 36.86 14.30 15.78
C VAL A 51 37.96 15.25 15.28
N ASP A 52 38.80 15.77 16.22
CA ASP A 52 39.90 16.70 15.88
C ASP A 52 40.96 16.04 15.00
N GLN A 53 41.31 14.76 15.30
CA GLN A 53 42.30 14.04 14.51
C GLN A 53 41.73 13.66 13.15
N LEU A 54 40.45 13.24 13.10
CA LEU A 54 39.75 12.92 11.85
C LEU A 54 39.69 14.15 10.93
N GLY A 55 39.38 15.33 11.46
CA GLY A 55 39.35 16.58 10.69
C GLY A 55 40.70 16.95 10.07
N LYS A 56 41.81 16.76 10.84
CA LYS A 56 43.17 17.00 10.32
C LYS A 56 43.56 16.03 9.22
N ASP A 57 43.31 14.73 9.42
CA ASP A 57 43.62 13.69 8.43
C ASP A 57 42.81 13.89 7.13
N LEU A 58 41.52 14.29 7.21
CA LEU A 58 40.68 14.62 6.07
C LEU A 58 41.16 15.86 5.33
N THR A 59 41.48 16.92 6.07
CA THR A 59 41.94 18.18 5.49
C THR A 59 43.25 17.96 4.71
N GLN A 60 44.21 17.25 5.30
CA GLN A 60 45.46 16.92 4.62
C GLN A 60 45.21 16.11 3.34
N TYR A 61 44.36 15.08 3.42
CA TYR A 61 44.06 14.23 2.26
C TYR A 61 43.38 14.99 1.13
N ILE A 62 42.40 15.84 1.45
CA ILE A 62 41.67 16.67 0.49
C ILE A 62 42.64 17.62 -0.24
N ASP A 63 43.53 18.29 0.49
CA ASP A 63 44.48 19.23 -0.08
C ASP A 63 45.55 18.56 -0.96
N GLU A 64 45.91 17.28 -0.67
CA GLU A 64 46.93 16.54 -1.43
C GLU A 64 46.36 15.85 -2.69
N HIS A 65 45.07 15.46 -2.69
CA HIS A 65 44.52 14.54 -3.70
C HIS A 65 43.36 15.12 -4.53
N THR A 66 42.82 16.29 -4.18
CA THR A 66 41.75 16.89 -4.96
C THR A 66 42.30 17.84 -6.02
N PRO A 67 41.96 17.69 -7.31
CA PRO A 67 42.37 18.61 -8.37
C PRO A 67 41.86 20.02 -8.10
N THR A 68 42.74 21.02 -8.37
CA THR A 68 42.40 22.43 -8.27
C THR A 68 42.21 23.04 -9.65
N VAL A 69 41.34 24.01 -9.78
CA VAL A 69 41.01 24.73 -11.01
C VAL A 69 41.35 26.20 -10.88
N ASP A 70 41.85 26.83 -11.97
CA ASP A 70 42.02 28.27 -12.00
C ASP A 70 40.66 28.98 -11.90
N ILE A 71 40.51 29.86 -10.92
CA ILE A 71 39.26 30.52 -10.55
C ILE A 71 38.84 31.47 -11.64
N ASN A 72 37.84 31.13 -12.44
CA ASN A 72 37.06 32.03 -13.27
C ASN A 72 35.75 32.39 -12.56
N GLU A 73 35.16 33.57 -12.85
CA GLU A 73 34.02 34.13 -12.10
C GLU A 73 32.77 33.22 -11.97
N ASP A 74 32.64 32.19 -12.80
CA ASP A 74 31.48 31.25 -12.83
C ASP A 74 31.79 29.82 -12.38
N TYR A 75 32.88 29.59 -11.61
CA TYR A 75 33.26 28.27 -11.20
C TYR A 75 32.32 27.70 -10.10
N SER A 76 31.76 26.51 -10.34
CA SER A 76 31.01 25.70 -9.36
C SER A 76 31.57 24.29 -9.30
N PRO A 77 32.02 23.81 -8.12
CA PRO A 77 32.56 22.46 -7.97
C PRO A 77 31.50 21.40 -8.28
N GLN A 78 31.89 20.39 -9.03
CA GLN A 78 30.96 19.32 -9.50
C GLN A 78 30.89 18.17 -8.46
N PRO A 79 29.70 17.67 -8.08
CA PRO A 79 29.59 16.52 -7.20
C PRO A 79 30.10 15.25 -7.89
N THR A 80 30.85 14.42 -7.13
CA THR A 80 31.24 13.10 -7.62
C THR A 80 30.07 12.12 -7.55
N ARG A 81 30.07 11.08 -8.38
CA ARG A 81 29.02 10.03 -8.38
C ARG A 81 28.85 9.36 -7.02
N SER A 82 29.91 9.23 -6.25
CA SER A 82 29.85 8.65 -4.90
C SER A 82 29.18 9.60 -3.92
N PHE A 83 29.38 10.91 -4.06
CA PHE A 83 28.71 11.94 -3.27
C PHE A 83 27.18 11.88 -3.48
N ASP A 84 26.75 11.92 -4.73
CA ASP A 84 25.32 11.85 -5.07
C ASP A 84 24.66 10.54 -4.61
N ARG A 85 25.33 9.40 -4.77
CA ARG A 85 24.83 8.10 -4.30
C ARG A 85 24.63 8.04 -2.79
N ILE A 86 25.51 8.63 -2.02
CA ILE A 86 25.38 8.69 -0.54
C ILE A 86 24.13 9.50 -0.18
N LEU A 87 23.93 10.65 -0.81
CA LEU A 87 22.79 11.51 -0.54
C LEU A 87 21.47 10.81 -0.91
N GLN A 88 21.40 10.22 -2.10
CA GLN A 88 20.23 9.48 -2.56
C GLN A 88 19.91 8.29 -1.65
N ARG A 89 20.91 7.51 -1.23
CA ARG A 89 20.71 6.38 -0.32
C ARG A 89 20.22 6.81 1.05
N ALA A 90 20.74 7.91 1.59
CA ALA A 90 20.27 8.43 2.87
C ALA A 90 18.80 8.84 2.78
N ILE A 91 18.41 9.54 1.72
CA ILE A 91 17.02 9.92 1.47
C ILE A 91 16.13 8.68 1.35
N PHE A 92 16.54 7.70 0.54
CA PHE A 92 15.78 6.48 0.32
C PHE A 92 15.63 5.63 1.60
N HIS A 93 16.71 5.54 2.40
CA HIS A 93 16.70 4.81 3.66
C HIS A 93 15.72 5.42 4.67
N VAL A 94 15.75 6.73 4.84
CA VAL A 94 14.84 7.42 5.77
C VAL A 94 13.38 7.33 5.31
N GLN A 95 13.11 7.47 4.01
CA GLN A 95 11.77 7.32 3.44
C GLN A 95 11.21 5.89 3.58
N SER A 96 12.08 4.87 3.54
CA SER A 96 11.65 3.47 3.70
C SER A 96 11.33 3.10 5.15
N VAL A 97 11.91 3.79 6.13
CA VAL A 97 11.72 3.50 7.57
C VAL A 97 10.58 4.33 8.17
N ALA A 98 10.46 5.61 7.80
CA ALA A 98 9.37 6.47 8.27
C ALA A 98 9.12 7.61 7.28
N SER A 99 7.95 7.66 6.67
CA SER A 99 7.57 8.63 5.62
C SER A 99 7.57 10.09 6.08
N SER A 100 7.59 10.36 7.40
CA SER A 100 7.52 11.71 7.99
C SER A 100 8.84 12.19 8.60
N ARG A 101 9.89 11.35 8.65
CA ARG A 101 11.16 11.73 9.26
C ARG A 101 12.04 12.50 8.28
N LEU A 102 12.69 13.57 8.76
CA LEU A 102 13.68 14.33 8.00
C LEU A 102 15.02 13.60 8.00
N VAL A 103 15.77 13.71 6.90
CA VAL A 103 17.13 13.17 6.78
C VAL A 103 18.08 14.05 7.56
N GLU A 104 18.84 13.47 8.48
CA GLU A 104 19.80 14.13 9.36
C GLU A 104 21.26 13.80 8.99
N GLY A 105 22.23 14.52 9.58
CA GLY A 105 23.65 14.28 9.34
C GLY A 105 24.12 12.85 9.68
N SER A 106 23.57 12.27 10.72
CA SER A 106 23.83 10.89 11.14
C SER A 106 23.38 9.83 10.13
N ASP A 107 22.30 10.08 9.38
CA ASP A 107 21.83 9.18 8.29
C ASP A 107 22.82 9.15 7.13
N LEU A 108 23.47 10.31 6.83
CA LEU A 108 24.53 10.39 5.83
C LEU A 108 25.77 9.60 6.26
N LEU A 109 26.17 9.68 7.54
CA LEU A 109 27.28 8.88 8.07
C LEU A 109 27.06 7.38 7.86
N VAL A 110 25.86 6.88 8.16
CA VAL A 110 25.51 5.45 7.91
C VAL A 110 25.57 5.11 6.43
N SER A 111 25.07 6.02 5.58
CA SER A 111 25.04 5.80 4.12
C SER A 111 26.43 5.82 3.49
N MET A 112 27.40 6.56 4.06
CA MET A 112 28.80 6.59 3.61
C MET A 112 29.46 5.21 3.65
N PHE A 113 29.16 4.37 4.63
CA PHE A 113 29.72 3.02 4.73
C PHE A 113 29.37 2.11 3.56
N SER A 114 28.44 2.49 2.70
CA SER A 114 28.12 1.76 1.47
C SER A 114 29.12 2.02 0.33
N GLU A 115 29.94 3.07 0.43
CA GLU A 115 30.99 3.42 -0.54
C GLU A 115 32.34 2.98 0.03
N HIS A 116 32.62 1.67 -0.02
CA HIS A 116 33.75 1.04 0.66
C HIS A 116 35.14 1.50 0.16
N ASP A 117 35.23 2.04 -1.02
CA ASP A 117 36.47 2.43 -1.70
C ASP A 117 36.85 3.89 -1.45
N THR A 118 36.14 4.62 -0.59
CA THR A 118 36.44 6.02 -0.26
C THR A 118 37.39 6.13 0.93
N TYR A 119 38.27 7.14 0.88
CA TYR A 119 39.22 7.38 1.96
C TYR A 119 38.51 7.83 3.24
N ALA A 120 37.40 8.52 3.12
CA ALA A 120 36.51 8.87 4.23
C ALA A 120 36.10 7.64 5.06
N VAL A 121 35.65 6.57 4.41
CA VAL A 121 35.28 5.31 5.06
C VAL A 121 36.49 4.58 5.63
N TYR A 122 37.64 4.65 4.97
CA TYR A 122 38.89 4.11 5.50
C TYR A 122 39.28 4.77 6.83
N LEU A 123 39.22 6.10 6.91
CA LEU A 123 39.53 6.84 8.13
C LEU A 123 38.58 6.52 9.29
N LEU A 124 37.27 6.43 9.00
CA LEU A 124 36.27 6.01 10.01
C LEU A 124 36.55 4.60 10.52
N LYS A 125 36.85 3.66 9.65
CA LYS A 125 37.24 2.28 10.04
C LYS A 125 38.54 2.23 10.80
N LYS A 126 39.54 3.05 10.44
CA LYS A 126 40.83 3.17 11.15
C LYS A 126 40.63 3.62 12.60
N GLN A 127 39.61 4.44 12.87
CA GLN A 127 39.24 4.86 14.22
C GLN A 127 38.28 3.87 14.91
N GLY A 128 38.00 2.72 14.30
CA GLY A 128 37.20 1.66 14.89
C GLY A 128 35.69 1.77 14.68
N VAL A 129 35.20 2.75 13.91
CA VAL A 129 33.78 2.92 13.67
C VAL A 129 33.26 1.90 12.68
N THR A 130 32.17 1.26 13.01
CA THR A 130 31.46 0.33 12.13
C THR A 130 30.07 0.88 11.79
N ARG A 131 29.54 0.48 10.61
CA ARG A 131 28.19 0.82 10.22
C ARG A 131 27.16 0.38 11.28
N LEU A 132 27.39 -0.76 11.92
CA LEU A 132 26.49 -1.33 12.92
C LEU A 132 26.40 -0.44 14.17
N GLU A 133 27.53 0.07 14.65
CA GLU A 133 27.56 0.95 15.82
C GLU A 133 26.82 2.27 15.56
N LEU A 134 27.01 2.88 14.41
CA LEU A 134 26.24 4.08 14.01
C LEU A 134 24.75 3.79 13.89
N THR A 135 24.37 2.64 13.30
CA THR A 135 22.95 2.26 13.17
C THR A 135 22.32 1.99 14.54
N GLN A 136 23.06 1.37 15.46
CA GLN A 136 22.62 1.16 16.85
C GLN A 136 22.46 2.47 17.63
N TYR A 137 23.33 3.44 17.40
CA TYR A 137 23.19 4.77 17.98
C TYR A 137 21.91 5.46 17.49
N LEU A 138 21.60 5.38 16.19
CA LEU A 138 20.40 5.97 15.61
C LEU A 138 19.11 5.31 16.13
N SER A 139 19.12 3.99 16.36
CA SER A 139 17.95 3.26 16.84
C SER A 139 17.72 3.35 18.35
N HIS A 140 18.75 3.58 19.14
CA HIS A 140 18.68 3.56 20.61
C HIS A 140 19.15 4.85 21.30
N GLY A 141 19.77 5.77 20.58
CA GLY A 141 20.34 7.01 21.14
C GLY A 141 19.31 8.06 21.53
N GLN A 142 18.12 8.04 20.93
CA GLN A 142 17.05 8.99 21.26
C GLN A 142 16.33 8.66 22.58
N ASP A 143 16.25 7.39 22.97
CA ASP A 143 15.61 6.98 24.22
C ASP A 143 16.44 7.29 25.48
N LYS A 144 17.76 7.47 25.37
CA LYS A 144 18.61 7.86 26.48
C LYS A 144 18.47 9.32 26.93
N LYS A 145 18.21 10.26 26.00
CA LYS A 145 18.03 11.69 26.35
C LYS A 145 16.80 11.97 27.23
N VAL A 146 15.82 11.09 27.26
CA VAL A 146 14.62 11.21 28.11
C VAL A 146 14.86 10.60 29.50
N ARG A 147 15.75 9.61 29.62
CA ARG A 147 16.06 8.96 30.92
C ARG A 147 17.12 9.68 31.75
N ASP A 148 18.10 10.34 31.15
CA ASP A 148 19.21 11.01 31.89
C ASP A 148 18.83 12.36 32.52
N LYS A 149 17.64 12.92 32.23
CA LYS A 149 17.10 14.11 32.90
C LYS A 149 16.39 13.82 34.24
N LEU A 150 16.23 12.57 34.62
CA LEU A 150 15.48 12.15 35.80
C LEU A 150 16.31 11.47 36.89
N THR A 151 17.64 11.27 36.69
CA THR A 151 18.47 10.65 37.70
C THR A 151 19.85 11.30 37.76
N SER A 152 19.91 12.49 38.32
CA SER A 152 21.12 13.05 38.89
C SER A 152 20.93 13.27 40.41
N VAL A 153 21.13 12.24 41.21
CA VAL A 153 21.54 12.33 42.61
C VAL A 153 22.26 11.02 42.96
N GLU A 154 23.57 11.17 43.12
CA GLU A 154 24.49 10.39 43.96
C GLU A 154 24.32 8.87 44.15
N THR A 155 25.32 8.06 43.85
CA THR A 155 26.40 7.69 44.75
C THR A 155 27.37 6.74 44.06
N GLU A 156 28.65 6.94 44.43
CA GLU A 156 29.81 6.09 44.11
C GLU A 156 29.75 4.72 44.78
N GLU A 157 30.44 3.81 44.09
CA GLU A 157 31.22 2.66 44.65
C GLU A 157 30.56 1.28 44.75
N THR A 158 31.36 0.42 44.17
CA THR A 158 31.64 -1.01 44.45
C THR A 158 30.96 -2.03 43.57
N GLY A 159 31.87 -2.70 42.85
CA GLY A 159 31.55 -3.85 41.99
C GLY A 159 30.90 -5.01 42.73
N GLU A 160 29.79 -5.44 42.25
CA GLU A 160 29.33 -6.81 42.26
C GLU A 160 28.45 -7.03 41.02
N LYS A 161 28.87 -7.95 40.16
CA LYS A 161 28.03 -8.46 39.08
C LYS A 161 26.81 -9.11 39.73
N SER A 162 25.73 -8.37 39.95
CA SER A 162 24.45 -8.96 40.25
C SER A 162 24.01 -9.70 38.97
N SER A 163 24.06 -11.01 39.00
CA SER A 163 23.45 -11.90 38.02
C SER A 163 21.95 -11.60 38.00
N LYS A 164 21.52 -10.78 37.07
CA LYS A 164 20.09 -10.61 36.82
C LYS A 164 19.49 -11.99 36.57
N ASP A 165 18.38 -12.31 37.24
CA ASP A 165 17.69 -13.59 37.09
C ASP A 165 17.30 -13.76 35.58
N PRO A 166 17.78 -14.80 34.89
CA PRO A 166 17.51 -15.03 33.47
C PRO A 166 16.01 -15.03 33.13
N LEU A 167 15.14 -15.33 34.11
CA LEU A 167 13.70 -15.27 33.92
C LEU A 167 13.18 -13.84 33.79
N THR A 168 13.74 -12.89 34.53
CA THR A 168 13.32 -11.48 34.44
C THR A 168 13.87 -10.78 33.21
N GLU A 169 14.96 -11.31 32.64
CA GLU A 169 15.62 -10.71 31.46
C GLU A 169 15.02 -11.22 30.15
N PHE A 170 14.64 -12.50 30.07
CA PHE A 170 14.23 -13.14 28.82
C PHE A 170 12.77 -13.62 28.81
N THR A 171 11.98 -13.34 29.85
CA THR A 171 10.57 -13.73 29.88
C THR A 171 9.68 -12.68 30.52
N ILE A 172 8.43 -12.65 30.08
CA ILE A 172 7.37 -11.84 30.66
C ILE A 172 6.49 -12.76 31.53
N ASN A 173 6.30 -12.38 32.79
CA ASN A 173 5.42 -13.12 33.72
C ASN A 173 3.95 -12.77 33.44
N LEU A 174 3.21 -13.66 32.75
CA LEU A 174 1.80 -13.43 32.39
C LEU A 174 0.87 -13.39 33.61
N ASN A 175 1.18 -14.10 34.69
CA ASN A 175 0.39 -14.04 35.94
C ASN A 175 0.50 -12.64 36.58
N GLN A 176 1.69 -12.05 36.59
CA GLN A 176 1.90 -10.69 37.10
C GLN A 176 1.17 -9.67 36.21
N LYS A 177 1.25 -9.81 34.87
CA LYS A 177 0.51 -8.99 33.92
C LYS A 177 -1.01 -9.10 34.15
N ALA A 178 -1.52 -10.30 34.41
CA ALA A 178 -2.93 -10.53 34.70
C ALA A 178 -3.36 -9.91 36.03
N SER A 179 -2.53 -9.96 37.08
CA SER A 179 -2.83 -9.37 38.40
C SER A 179 -2.87 -7.85 38.40
N THR A 180 -2.07 -7.20 37.51
CA THR A 180 -2.04 -5.74 37.35
C THR A 180 -3.12 -5.20 36.39
N GLY A 181 -3.99 -6.08 35.83
CA GLY A 181 -5.04 -5.68 34.89
C GLY A 181 -4.53 -5.36 33.47
N GLY A 182 -3.29 -5.76 33.17
CA GLY A 182 -2.66 -5.54 31.86
C GLY A 182 -2.99 -6.62 30.82
N THR A 183 -3.89 -7.55 31.11
CA THR A 183 -4.37 -8.57 30.16
C THR A 183 -5.80 -8.28 29.77
N ASP A 184 -6.09 -8.46 28.50
CA ASP A 184 -7.45 -8.37 27.97
C ASP A 184 -8.35 -9.47 28.53
N PRO A 185 -9.63 -9.21 28.80
CA PRO A 185 -10.55 -10.23 29.23
C PRO A 185 -10.70 -11.28 28.14
N LEU A 186 -10.46 -12.54 28.49
CA LEU A 186 -10.66 -13.63 27.56
C LEU A 186 -12.16 -13.95 27.46
N ILE A 187 -12.69 -13.82 26.28
CA ILE A 187 -14.09 -14.10 25.95
C ILE A 187 -14.13 -15.18 24.90
N GLY A 188 -14.99 -16.14 25.09
CA GLY A 188 -14.99 -17.36 24.28
C GLY A 188 -13.78 -18.26 24.59
N ARG A 189 -13.42 -19.15 23.72
CA ARG A 189 -12.25 -20.03 23.80
C ARG A 189 -12.20 -20.96 25.05
N GLN A 190 -13.35 -21.19 25.72
CA GLN A 190 -13.41 -21.99 26.92
C GLN A 190 -12.95 -23.43 26.65
N ALA A 191 -13.34 -24.00 25.50
CA ALA A 191 -13.00 -25.35 25.11
C ALA A 191 -11.48 -25.53 24.88
N GLU A 192 -10.84 -24.55 24.22
CA GLU A 192 -9.41 -24.58 23.94
C GLU A 192 -8.59 -24.43 25.24
N ILE A 193 -9.06 -23.57 26.17
CA ILE A 193 -8.41 -23.40 27.47
C ILE A 193 -8.54 -24.67 28.30
N GLU A 194 -9.74 -25.25 28.43
CA GLU A 194 -9.95 -26.49 29.15
C GLU A 194 -9.09 -27.60 28.57
N ARG A 195 -9.01 -27.67 27.23
CA ARG A 195 -8.16 -28.65 26.55
C ARG A 195 -6.68 -28.40 26.82
N THR A 196 -6.23 -27.17 26.83
CA THR A 196 -4.85 -26.76 27.17
C THR A 196 -4.54 -27.17 28.60
N ALA A 197 -5.42 -26.87 29.54
CA ALA A 197 -5.28 -27.25 30.94
C ALA A 197 -5.25 -28.78 31.12
N GLN A 198 -6.12 -29.51 30.44
CA GLN A 198 -6.13 -30.99 30.46
C GLN A 198 -4.81 -31.59 29.97
N ILE A 199 -4.22 -31.03 28.90
CA ILE A 199 -2.96 -31.51 28.33
C ILE A 199 -1.82 -31.23 29.30
N LEU A 200 -1.73 -30.02 29.89
CA LEU A 200 -0.72 -29.65 30.87
C LEU A 200 -0.73 -30.55 32.13
N CYS A 201 -1.87 -31.15 32.49
CA CYS A 201 -2.03 -32.06 33.60
C CYS A 201 -1.65 -33.54 33.29
N ARG A 202 -1.28 -33.84 32.03
CA ARG A 202 -0.89 -35.20 31.62
C ARG A 202 0.50 -35.56 32.14
N ARG A 203 0.72 -36.88 32.39
CA ARG A 203 2.05 -37.38 32.74
C ARG A 203 3.05 -37.38 31.55
N ARG A 204 2.54 -37.58 30.32
CA ARG A 204 3.32 -37.59 29.07
C ARG A 204 2.57 -36.82 28.01
N LYS A 205 3.26 -36.23 27.02
CA LYS A 205 2.69 -35.31 26.03
C LYS A 205 1.91 -34.17 26.70
N ASN A 206 2.53 -33.60 27.70
CA ASN A 206 1.97 -32.54 28.53
C ASN A 206 2.23 -31.12 27.98
N ASN A 207 2.68 -31.00 26.72
CA ASN A 207 2.93 -29.72 26.07
C ASN A 207 1.85 -29.51 25.00
N PRO A 208 0.87 -28.62 25.22
CA PRO A 208 -0.07 -28.22 24.19
C PRO A 208 0.62 -27.38 23.11
N LEU A 209 0.23 -27.58 21.85
CA LEU A 209 0.61 -26.78 20.71
C LEU A 209 -0.64 -26.18 20.08
N LEU A 210 -0.82 -24.88 20.20
CA LEU A 210 -1.90 -24.13 19.62
C LEU A 210 -1.59 -23.88 18.14
N VAL A 211 -2.40 -24.46 17.25
CA VAL A 211 -2.21 -24.36 15.80
C VAL A 211 -3.42 -23.68 15.20
N GLY A 212 -3.20 -22.57 14.49
CA GLY A 212 -4.28 -21.80 13.88
C GLY A 212 -3.71 -20.64 13.05
N ASP A 213 -4.55 -20.03 12.26
CA ASP A 213 -4.16 -18.90 11.42
C ASP A 213 -3.68 -17.68 12.24
N PRO A 214 -2.92 -16.74 11.65
CA PRO A 214 -2.52 -15.53 12.35
C PRO A 214 -3.77 -14.71 12.77
N GLY A 215 -3.74 -14.09 13.95
CA GLY A 215 -4.82 -13.22 14.41
C GLY A 215 -6.05 -13.93 15.00
N VAL A 216 -6.09 -15.29 15.08
CA VAL A 216 -7.24 -16.01 15.66
C VAL A 216 -7.26 -16.05 17.20
N GLY A 217 -6.30 -15.41 17.88
CA GLY A 217 -6.25 -15.33 19.34
C GLY A 217 -5.48 -16.46 20.03
N LYS A 218 -4.44 -17.03 19.41
CA LYS A 218 -3.59 -18.08 20.04
C LYS A 218 -2.89 -17.60 21.31
N THR A 219 -2.33 -16.41 21.29
CA THR A 219 -1.64 -15.78 22.43
C THR A 219 -2.59 -15.49 23.59
N SER A 220 -3.82 -15.06 23.27
CA SER A 220 -4.86 -14.78 24.27
C SER A 220 -5.28 -16.03 25.06
N ILE A 221 -5.14 -17.26 24.51
CA ILE A 221 -5.41 -18.50 25.23
C ILE A 221 -4.39 -18.71 26.36
N ALA A 222 -3.11 -18.38 26.14
CA ALA A 222 -2.06 -18.48 27.16
C ALA A 222 -2.25 -17.40 28.25
N GLU A 223 -2.61 -16.18 27.86
CA GLU A 223 -2.94 -15.07 28.78
C GLU A 223 -4.19 -15.41 29.61
N GLY A 224 -5.23 -15.94 28.97
CA GLY A 224 -6.44 -16.38 29.64
C GLY A 224 -6.21 -17.52 30.64
N LEU A 225 -5.33 -18.46 30.31
CA LEU A 225 -4.92 -19.49 31.29
C LEU A 225 -4.22 -18.89 32.51
N ALA A 226 -3.31 -17.91 32.30
CA ALA A 226 -2.66 -17.19 33.39
C ALA A 226 -3.68 -16.42 34.25
N TRP A 227 -4.67 -15.76 33.61
CA TRP A 227 -5.77 -15.10 34.33
C TRP A 227 -6.61 -16.06 35.16
N LEU A 228 -6.94 -17.29 34.65
CA LEU A 228 -7.67 -18.31 35.40
C LEU A 228 -6.86 -18.80 36.60
N ILE A 229 -5.54 -18.93 36.47
CA ILE A 229 -4.67 -19.36 37.57
C ILE A 229 -4.63 -18.28 38.67
N VAL A 230 -4.54 -17.02 38.32
CA VAL A 230 -4.50 -15.87 39.27
C VAL A 230 -5.83 -15.75 40.03
N ASN A 231 -6.95 -16.03 39.37
CA ASN A 231 -8.29 -15.90 39.95
C ASN A 231 -8.81 -17.20 40.61
N ASP A 232 -7.93 -18.19 40.85
CA ASP A 232 -8.28 -19.49 41.45
C ASP A 232 -9.39 -20.26 40.72
N LYS A 233 -9.59 -19.99 39.42
CA LYS A 233 -10.56 -20.69 38.56
C LYS A 233 -9.93 -21.81 37.75
N ALA A 234 -8.63 -22.01 37.83
CA ALA A 234 -7.92 -23.06 37.14
C ALA A 234 -8.13 -24.42 37.82
N PRO A 235 -8.02 -25.57 37.10
CA PRO A 235 -8.02 -26.89 37.69
C PRO A 235 -6.95 -27.03 38.79
N LYS A 236 -7.28 -27.77 39.91
CA LYS A 236 -6.39 -27.93 41.07
C LYS A 236 -4.92 -28.28 40.76
N PRO A 237 -4.60 -29.12 39.73
CA PRO A 237 -3.17 -29.38 39.39
C PRO A 237 -2.40 -28.19 38.80
N LEU A 238 -3.08 -27.14 38.36
CA LEU A 238 -2.48 -25.91 37.81
C LEU A 238 -2.55 -24.74 38.81
N SER A 239 -3.19 -24.91 39.95
CA SER A 239 -3.22 -23.91 41.00
C SER A 239 -1.78 -23.62 41.50
N GLY A 240 -1.43 -22.34 41.53
CA GLY A 240 -0.05 -21.87 41.88
C GLY A 240 0.99 -22.04 40.78
N CYS A 241 0.62 -22.42 39.56
CA CYS A 241 1.52 -22.37 38.42
C CYS A 241 1.70 -20.92 37.92
N VAL A 242 2.87 -20.67 37.37
CA VAL A 242 3.21 -19.34 36.76
C VAL A 242 3.53 -19.55 35.30
N VAL A 243 2.87 -18.78 34.43
CA VAL A 243 3.09 -18.79 32.97
C VAL A 243 4.08 -17.72 32.61
N TYR A 244 5.20 -18.11 32.03
CA TYR A 244 6.25 -17.24 31.54
C TYR A 244 6.21 -17.21 30.01
N SER A 245 5.97 -16.07 29.41
CA SER A 245 6.05 -15.87 27.94
C SER A 245 7.51 -15.57 27.56
N LEU A 246 8.05 -16.35 26.63
CA LEU A 246 9.41 -16.17 26.14
C LEU A 246 9.47 -14.94 25.24
N ASP A 247 10.41 -14.05 25.54
CA ASP A 247 10.78 -12.94 24.65
C ASP A 247 11.97 -13.37 23.77
N ILE A 248 11.64 -13.77 22.54
CA ILE A 248 12.64 -14.20 21.55
C ILE A 248 13.53 -13.02 21.15
N GLY A 249 12.97 -11.81 21.08
CA GLY A 249 13.71 -10.59 20.75
C GLY A 249 14.80 -10.27 21.76
N ALA A 250 14.46 -10.30 23.07
CA ALA A 250 15.42 -10.09 24.15
C ALA A 250 16.50 -11.18 24.18
N LEU A 251 16.14 -12.41 23.83
CA LEU A 251 17.07 -13.53 23.81
C LEU A 251 18.12 -13.41 22.71
N ILE A 252 17.75 -12.86 21.55
CA ILE A 252 18.62 -12.67 20.38
C ILE A 252 19.37 -11.34 20.46
N ALA A 253 18.80 -10.32 21.07
CA ALA A 253 19.39 -8.99 21.15
C ALA A 253 20.82 -9.00 21.72
N GLY A 254 21.79 -8.44 20.98
CA GLY A 254 23.21 -8.36 21.40
C GLY A 254 24.00 -9.67 21.36
N THR A 255 23.44 -10.77 20.80
CA THR A 255 24.21 -12.00 20.56
C THR A 255 25.01 -11.86 19.26
N LYS A 256 26.34 -11.79 19.37
CA LYS A 256 27.25 -11.75 18.19
C LYS A 256 27.56 -13.15 17.65
N TYR A 257 27.48 -14.17 18.48
CA TYR A 257 27.82 -15.55 18.15
C TYR A 257 26.73 -16.52 18.59
N ARG A 258 26.55 -17.61 17.87
CA ARG A 258 25.64 -18.71 18.17
C ARG A 258 25.78 -19.23 19.61
N GLY A 259 27.02 -19.29 20.14
CA GLY A 259 27.29 -19.75 21.51
C GLY A 259 26.72 -18.87 22.62
N ASP A 260 26.50 -17.58 22.34
CA ASP A 260 25.94 -16.65 23.33
C ASP A 260 24.44 -16.87 23.49
N PHE A 261 23.74 -17.07 22.37
CA PHE A 261 22.33 -17.44 22.38
C PHE A 261 22.09 -18.81 23.07
N GLU A 262 22.91 -19.80 22.73
CA GLU A 262 22.83 -21.15 23.35
C GLU A 262 23.07 -21.06 24.87
N LYS A 263 24.01 -20.24 25.35
CA LYS A 263 24.26 -20.01 26.78
C LYS A 263 23.07 -19.36 27.48
N ARG A 264 22.47 -18.32 26.88
CA ARG A 264 21.29 -17.64 27.42
C ARG A 264 20.10 -18.58 27.53
N MET A 265 19.81 -19.32 26.44
CA MET A 265 18.73 -20.30 26.42
C MET A 265 18.94 -21.40 27.46
N LYS A 266 20.15 -21.91 27.61
CA LYS A 266 20.48 -22.91 28.63
C LYS A 266 20.29 -22.37 30.05
N ALA A 267 20.76 -21.15 30.33
CA ALA A 267 20.55 -20.49 31.61
C ALA A 267 19.07 -20.29 31.93
N LEU A 268 18.26 -19.91 30.92
CA LEU A 268 16.81 -19.79 31.05
C LEU A 268 16.14 -21.12 31.35
N LEU A 269 16.51 -22.18 30.63
CA LEU A 269 15.95 -23.53 30.84
C LEU A 269 16.33 -24.07 32.24
N ASP A 270 17.54 -23.82 32.71
CA ASP A 270 17.99 -24.24 34.04
C ASP A 270 17.25 -23.44 35.14
N ALA A 271 17.00 -22.16 34.96
CA ALA A 271 16.18 -21.35 35.87
C ALA A 271 14.71 -21.79 35.90
N LEU A 272 14.13 -22.18 34.76
CA LEU A 272 12.76 -22.73 34.68
C LEU A 272 12.66 -24.10 35.38
N LYS A 273 13.67 -24.96 35.24
CA LYS A 273 13.71 -26.26 35.93
C LYS A 273 13.80 -26.12 37.44
N ALA A 274 14.42 -25.08 37.93
CA ALA A 274 14.48 -24.79 39.37
C ALA A 274 13.12 -24.38 39.96
N LYS A 275 12.14 -24.04 39.13
CA LYS A 275 10.77 -23.65 39.51
C LYS A 275 9.75 -24.72 39.05
N PRO A 276 9.36 -25.66 39.90
CA PRO A 276 8.56 -26.82 39.49
C PRO A 276 7.17 -26.46 38.99
N ASN A 277 6.66 -25.29 39.28
CA ASN A 277 5.35 -24.79 38.87
C ASN A 277 5.42 -23.81 37.64
N ALA A 278 6.58 -23.68 37.00
CA ALA A 278 6.72 -22.85 35.82
C ALA A 278 6.14 -23.51 34.57
N ILE A 279 5.43 -22.74 33.76
CA ILE A 279 4.95 -23.10 32.44
C ILE A 279 5.57 -22.08 31.47
N LEU A 280 6.31 -22.53 30.46
CA LEU A 280 6.88 -21.70 29.44
C LEU A 280 5.89 -21.59 28.26
N PHE A 281 5.51 -20.36 27.90
CA PHE A 281 4.78 -20.08 26.68
C PHE A 281 5.75 -19.56 25.62
N ILE A 282 5.73 -20.17 24.44
CA ILE A 282 6.55 -19.77 23.30
C ILE A 282 5.61 -19.44 22.15
N ASP A 283 5.46 -18.15 21.87
CA ASP A 283 4.75 -17.72 20.68
C ASP A 283 5.61 -17.95 19.44
N GLU A 284 4.98 -18.25 18.31
CA GLU A 284 5.66 -18.58 17.06
C GLU A 284 6.85 -19.57 17.25
N ILE A 285 6.62 -20.65 17.96
CA ILE A 285 7.64 -21.63 18.34
C ILE A 285 8.44 -22.18 17.14
N HIS A 286 7.90 -22.10 15.94
CA HIS A 286 8.55 -22.49 14.70
C HIS A 286 9.79 -21.62 14.41
N MET A 287 9.83 -20.36 14.86
CA MET A 287 11.01 -19.49 14.71
C MET A 287 12.23 -20.04 15.43
N ILE A 288 12.01 -20.72 16.55
CA ILE A 288 13.08 -21.32 17.33
C ILE A 288 13.48 -22.69 16.80
N ILE A 289 12.52 -23.43 16.23
CA ILE A 289 12.69 -24.85 15.85
C ILE A 289 13.08 -24.98 14.37
N GLY A 290 12.62 -24.12 13.49
CA GLY A 290 12.73 -24.25 12.02
C GLY A 290 13.81 -23.42 11.35
N ALA A 291 14.57 -22.63 12.06
CA ALA A 291 15.57 -21.69 11.50
C ALA A 291 16.79 -22.37 10.81
N GLY A 292 16.71 -23.67 10.53
CA GLY A 292 17.81 -24.46 9.99
C GLY A 292 17.86 -24.68 8.47
N SER A 293 16.91 -24.19 7.66
CA SER A 293 16.82 -24.60 6.24
C SER A 293 17.06 -23.49 5.18
N SER A 294 17.27 -22.24 5.54
CA SER A 294 17.64 -21.20 4.58
C SER A 294 18.95 -20.52 4.94
N MET A 295 19.91 -20.73 4.07
CA MET A 295 21.22 -20.07 3.85
C MET A 295 21.50 -18.80 4.68
N SER A 296 22.02 -18.90 5.88
CA SER A 296 23.03 -18.03 6.48
C SER A 296 23.05 -18.01 8.02
N SER A 297 22.11 -18.59 8.76
CA SER A 297 22.23 -18.69 10.21
C SER A 297 21.45 -19.88 10.77
N ASN A 298 22.06 -21.06 10.78
CA ASN A 298 21.53 -22.28 11.43
C ASN A 298 21.50 -22.10 12.96
N MET A 299 20.49 -21.46 13.51
CA MET A 299 20.18 -21.51 14.94
C MET A 299 19.30 -22.74 15.21
N ASP A 300 19.88 -23.90 15.31
CA ASP A 300 19.14 -25.12 15.68
C ASP A 300 19.02 -25.23 17.21
N VAL A 301 18.12 -24.44 17.77
CA VAL A 301 17.80 -24.43 19.21
C VAL A 301 16.98 -25.65 19.61
N SER A 302 16.41 -26.33 18.62
CA SER A 302 15.61 -27.53 18.88
C SER A 302 16.37 -28.59 19.68
N ASN A 303 17.68 -28.68 19.50
CA ASN A 303 18.54 -29.64 20.22
C ASN A 303 18.71 -29.31 21.69
N LEU A 304 18.51 -28.06 22.14
CA LEU A 304 18.57 -27.65 23.54
C LEU A 304 17.21 -27.87 24.25
N ILE A 305 16.10 -27.61 23.55
CA ILE A 305 14.75 -27.74 24.10
C ILE A 305 14.29 -29.21 24.13
N LYS A 306 14.64 -30.00 23.08
CA LYS A 306 14.23 -31.43 22.98
C LYS A 306 14.51 -32.27 24.22
N PRO A 307 15.68 -32.20 24.88
CA PRO A 307 15.95 -32.98 26.12
C PRO A 307 15.05 -32.54 27.30
N ALA A 308 14.85 -31.22 27.49
CA ALA A 308 14.03 -30.68 28.57
C ALA A 308 12.53 -31.04 28.41
N LEU A 309 12.02 -31.04 27.20
CA LEU A 309 10.66 -31.57 26.88
C LEU A 309 10.58 -33.09 27.01
N ALA A 310 11.72 -33.79 26.82
CA ALA A 310 11.78 -35.24 26.89
C ALA A 310 11.67 -35.78 28.29
N SER A 311 12.38 -35.13 29.23
CA SER A 311 12.37 -35.53 30.66
C SER A 311 11.03 -35.26 31.35
N GLY A 312 10.19 -34.37 30.76
CA GLY A 312 8.94 -33.93 31.38
C GLY A 312 9.17 -32.89 32.50
N GLU A 313 10.40 -32.40 32.64
CA GLU A 313 10.79 -31.41 33.66
C GLU A 313 10.30 -30.00 33.24
N LEU A 314 10.13 -29.73 31.94
CA LEU A 314 9.60 -28.51 31.42
C LEU A 314 8.18 -28.68 30.90
N ARG A 315 7.24 -27.84 31.34
CA ARG A 315 5.91 -27.70 30.75
C ARG A 315 5.97 -26.53 29.78
N CYS A 316 5.56 -26.77 28.54
CA CYS A 316 5.63 -25.76 27.48
C CYS A 316 4.29 -25.67 26.74
N ILE A 317 3.83 -24.46 26.51
CA ILE A 317 2.74 -24.13 25.56
C ILE A 317 3.40 -23.53 24.34
N GLY A 318 3.19 -24.09 23.17
CA GLY A 318 3.64 -23.49 21.92
C GLY A 318 2.49 -22.92 21.09
N SER A 319 2.74 -21.89 20.31
CA SER A 319 1.83 -21.44 19.25
C SER A 319 2.51 -21.51 17.90
N THR A 320 1.75 -21.78 16.83
CA THR A 320 2.24 -21.77 15.45
C THR A 320 1.07 -21.65 14.47
N THR A 321 1.36 -21.40 13.21
CA THR A 321 0.33 -21.43 12.15
C THR A 321 0.19 -22.84 11.57
N PHE A 322 -0.88 -23.08 10.77
CA PHE A 322 -1.07 -24.36 10.07
C PHE A 322 0.04 -24.64 9.06
N THR A 323 0.57 -23.60 8.42
CA THR A 323 1.61 -23.74 7.40
C THR A 323 2.94 -24.18 8.02
N GLU A 324 3.39 -23.50 9.07
CA GLU A 324 4.65 -23.80 9.76
C GLU A 324 4.54 -25.11 10.55
N TYR A 325 3.34 -25.46 11.06
CA TYR A 325 3.12 -26.76 11.68
C TYR A 325 3.45 -27.90 10.70
N ARG A 326 2.95 -27.83 9.45
CA ARG A 326 3.23 -28.82 8.41
C ARG A 326 4.70 -28.82 7.99
N GLN A 327 5.31 -27.65 7.89
CA GLN A 327 6.69 -27.51 7.44
C GLN A 327 7.71 -27.99 8.47
N VAL A 328 7.48 -27.72 9.75
CA VAL A 328 8.43 -27.93 10.85
C VAL A 328 8.05 -29.13 11.73
N PHE A 329 6.85 -29.13 12.30
CA PHE A 329 6.47 -30.14 13.31
C PHE A 329 6.12 -31.50 12.73
N GLU A 330 5.47 -31.56 11.58
CA GLU A 330 5.14 -32.85 10.95
C GLU A 330 6.40 -33.57 10.45
N LYS A 331 7.42 -32.83 10.04
CA LYS A 331 8.70 -33.39 9.58
C LYS A 331 9.58 -33.85 10.73
N ASP A 332 9.47 -33.22 11.92
CA ASP A 332 10.23 -33.61 13.12
C ASP A 332 9.44 -34.53 14.02
N HIS A 333 9.60 -35.83 13.81
CA HIS A 333 8.92 -36.86 14.62
C HIS A 333 9.29 -36.82 16.11
N ALA A 334 10.42 -36.21 16.50
CA ALA A 334 10.82 -36.09 17.90
C ALA A 334 9.98 -35.01 18.63
N LEU A 335 9.67 -33.92 17.96
CA LEU A 335 8.81 -32.86 18.47
C LEU A 335 7.34 -33.23 18.44
N SER A 336 6.86 -33.79 17.34
CA SER A 336 5.45 -34.17 17.19
C SER A 336 4.97 -35.22 18.23
N ARG A 337 5.90 -36.04 18.74
CA ARG A 337 5.62 -36.96 19.84
C ARG A 337 5.55 -36.31 21.23
N ARG A 338 6.01 -35.07 21.36
CA ARG A 338 6.10 -34.34 22.65
C ARG A 338 5.02 -33.29 22.80
N PHE A 339 4.57 -32.75 21.72
CA PHE A 339 3.47 -31.78 21.69
C PHE A 339 2.14 -32.47 21.37
N GLN A 340 1.06 -31.93 21.94
CA GLN A 340 -0.30 -32.31 21.60
C GLN A 340 -0.96 -31.14 20.88
N LYS A 341 -1.28 -31.31 19.60
CA LYS A 341 -1.96 -30.32 18.78
C LYS A 341 -3.34 -29.98 19.33
N ILE A 342 -3.64 -28.69 19.35
CA ILE A 342 -4.96 -28.10 19.59
C ILE A 342 -5.21 -27.18 18.41
N ASP A 343 -6.27 -27.44 17.64
CA ASP A 343 -6.67 -26.56 16.55
C ASP A 343 -7.42 -25.34 17.10
N VAL A 344 -6.97 -24.15 16.72
CA VAL A 344 -7.58 -22.87 17.07
C VAL A 344 -8.15 -22.28 15.79
N ASN A 345 -9.44 -22.48 15.60
CA ASN A 345 -10.15 -22.00 14.42
C ASN A 345 -10.55 -20.53 14.55
N GLU A 346 -10.83 -19.86 13.42
CA GLU A 346 -11.43 -18.54 13.41
C GLU A 346 -12.75 -18.55 14.19
N PRO A 347 -13.00 -17.59 15.11
CA PRO A 347 -14.28 -17.52 15.84
C PRO A 347 -15.41 -17.15 14.89
N SER A 348 -16.62 -17.52 15.27
CA SER A 348 -17.84 -17.10 14.57
C SER A 348 -18.07 -15.58 14.69
N ILE A 349 -18.97 -15.06 13.86
CA ILE A 349 -19.36 -13.63 13.89
C ILE A 349 -19.91 -13.29 15.29
N ASP A 350 -20.80 -14.11 15.83
CA ASP A 350 -21.43 -13.86 17.13
C ASP A 350 -20.41 -13.90 18.28
N GLU A 351 -19.52 -14.89 18.28
CA GLU A 351 -18.42 -14.95 19.27
C GLU A 351 -17.49 -13.74 19.16
N THR A 352 -17.23 -13.25 17.94
CA THR A 352 -16.41 -12.07 17.73
C THR A 352 -17.08 -10.79 18.25
N ILE A 353 -18.39 -10.64 18.05
CA ILE A 353 -19.16 -9.53 18.62
C ILE A 353 -19.07 -9.55 20.15
N ASP A 354 -19.16 -10.71 20.77
CA ASP A 354 -19.03 -10.83 22.23
C ASP A 354 -17.58 -10.52 22.69
N ILE A 355 -16.57 -10.89 21.91
CA ILE A 355 -15.17 -10.50 22.16
C ILE A 355 -15.04 -8.97 22.12
N LEU A 356 -15.54 -8.30 21.08
CA LEU A 356 -15.50 -6.85 20.99
C LEU A 356 -16.25 -6.15 22.14
N ARG A 357 -17.41 -6.68 22.54
CA ARG A 357 -18.14 -6.16 23.71
C ARG A 357 -17.32 -6.22 25.00
N GLY A 358 -16.54 -7.28 25.14
CA GLY A 358 -15.68 -7.41 26.31
C GLY A 358 -14.47 -6.50 26.30
N LEU A 359 -13.91 -6.23 25.12
CA LEU A 359 -12.79 -5.32 24.91
C LEU A 359 -13.22 -3.85 24.89
N LYS A 360 -14.48 -3.55 24.59
CA LYS A 360 -15.07 -2.21 24.43
C LYS A 360 -14.56 -1.21 25.48
N LYS A 361 -14.69 -1.54 26.77
CA LYS A 361 -14.32 -0.63 27.88
C LYS A 361 -12.84 -0.24 27.87
N GLN A 362 -11.96 -1.08 27.39
CA GLN A 362 -10.52 -0.80 27.35
C GLN A 362 -10.22 0.17 26.21
N TYR A 363 -10.79 -0.05 25.01
CA TYR A 363 -10.64 0.84 23.86
C TYR A 363 -11.31 2.19 24.10
N GLU A 364 -12.50 2.20 24.72
CA GLU A 364 -13.19 3.44 25.15
C GLU A 364 -12.31 4.30 26.06
N LYS A 365 -11.68 3.66 27.06
CA LYS A 365 -10.78 4.33 27.99
C LYS A 365 -9.49 4.81 27.30
N PHE A 366 -8.95 4.04 26.36
CA PHE A 366 -7.69 4.37 25.68
C PHE A 366 -7.87 5.55 24.71
N HIS A 367 -8.95 5.54 23.91
CA HIS A 367 -9.23 6.57 22.91
C HIS A 367 -10.06 7.73 23.44
N ASN A 368 -10.63 7.58 24.64
CA ASN A 368 -11.58 8.55 25.24
C ASN A 368 -12.81 8.80 24.34
N VAL A 369 -13.42 7.71 23.90
CA VAL A 369 -14.62 7.65 23.05
C VAL A 369 -15.60 6.60 23.59
N SER A 370 -16.82 6.56 23.08
CA SER A 370 -17.82 5.53 23.39
C SER A 370 -18.25 4.82 22.10
N TYR A 371 -18.38 3.50 22.11
CA TYR A 371 -18.83 2.72 20.95
C TYR A 371 -20.29 2.29 21.15
N THR A 372 -21.13 2.43 20.12
CA THR A 372 -22.46 1.82 20.14
C THR A 372 -22.38 0.32 19.88
N ASP A 373 -23.38 -0.44 20.38
CA ASP A 373 -23.45 -1.88 20.07
C ASP A 373 -23.66 -2.14 18.58
N GLN A 374 -24.31 -1.22 17.87
CA GLN A 374 -24.49 -1.28 16.43
C GLN A 374 -23.15 -1.09 15.69
N ALA A 375 -22.31 -0.18 16.16
CA ALA A 375 -20.96 0.01 15.61
C ALA A 375 -20.12 -1.26 15.74
N LEU A 376 -20.14 -1.94 16.91
CA LEU A 376 -19.41 -3.21 17.09
C LEU A 376 -19.91 -4.32 16.17
N GLN A 377 -21.23 -4.46 16.02
CA GLN A 377 -21.81 -5.43 15.09
C GLN A 377 -21.44 -5.12 13.63
N SER A 378 -21.50 -3.84 13.24
CA SER A 378 -21.12 -3.39 11.91
C SER A 378 -19.63 -3.60 11.65
N ALA A 379 -18.76 -3.34 12.65
CA ALA A 379 -17.33 -3.59 12.54
C ALA A 379 -17.04 -5.07 12.19
N VAL A 380 -17.69 -6.02 12.87
CA VAL A 380 -17.49 -7.44 12.58
C VAL A 380 -18.04 -7.81 11.19
N ASN A 381 -19.31 -7.45 10.92
CA ASN A 381 -19.98 -7.83 9.67
C ASN A 381 -19.26 -7.26 8.43
N LEU A 382 -18.87 -6.00 8.49
CA LEU A 382 -18.20 -5.33 7.39
C LEU A 382 -16.74 -5.80 7.26
N ALA A 383 -16.04 -6.08 8.36
CA ALA A 383 -14.72 -6.67 8.31
C ALA A 383 -14.73 -8.07 7.66
N VAL A 384 -15.73 -8.90 7.95
CA VAL A 384 -15.92 -10.21 7.28
C VAL A 384 -16.17 -10.03 5.79
N LYS A 385 -17.00 -9.06 5.43
CA LYS A 385 -17.41 -8.81 4.04
C LYS A 385 -16.31 -8.22 3.18
N HIS A 386 -15.46 -7.34 3.75
CA HIS A 386 -14.54 -6.51 2.96
C HIS A 386 -13.05 -6.74 3.26
N ILE A 387 -12.69 -7.32 4.41
CA ILE A 387 -11.29 -7.60 4.78
C ILE A 387 -11.05 -9.11 4.71
N HIS A 388 -10.40 -9.57 3.63
CA HIS A 388 -10.19 -11.00 3.38
C HIS A 388 -8.79 -11.50 3.74
N GLU A 389 -7.82 -10.58 3.90
CA GLU A 389 -6.41 -10.92 4.15
C GLU A 389 -6.13 -11.32 5.60
N ARG A 390 -7.05 -11.04 6.52
CA ARG A 390 -6.91 -11.27 7.96
C ARG A 390 -8.10 -12.04 8.51
N PHE A 391 -7.91 -12.67 9.66
CA PHE A 391 -8.91 -13.50 10.32
C PHE A 391 -9.55 -12.77 11.49
N LEU A 392 -10.76 -13.21 11.89
CA LEU A 392 -11.38 -12.79 13.14
C LEU A 392 -10.64 -13.40 14.33
N PRO A 393 -10.61 -12.74 15.49
CA PRO A 393 -11.20 -11.42 15.80
C PRO A 393 -10.31 -10.23 15.41
N ASP A 394 -9.05 -10.46 15.03
CA ASP A 394 -7.99 -9.46 14.85
C ASP A 394 -8.43 -8.33 13.89
N LYS A 395 -8.92 -8.68 12.69
CA LYS A 395 -9.41 -7.67 11.73
C LYS A 395 -10.55 -6.80 12.24
N ALA A 396 -11.38 -7.30 13.13
CA ALA A 396 -12.48 -6.54 13.70
C ALA A 396 -12.00 -5.66 14.88
N ILE A 397 -11.01 -6.12 15.61
CA ILE A 397 -10.33 -5.36 16.66
C ILE A 397 -9.59 -4.17 16.03
N ASP A 398 -8.84 -4.39 14.94
CA ASP A 398 -8.16 -3.33 14.21
C ASP A 398 -9.13 -2.22 13.74
N VAL A 399 -10.31 -2.60 13.26
CA VAL A 399 -11.33 -1.63 12.81
C VAL A 399 -11.79 -0.74 13.96
N ILE A 400 -12.08 -1.29 15.15
CA ILE A 400 -12.53 -0.46 16.29
C ILE A 400 -11.38 0.39 16.85
N ASP A 401 -10.16 -0.13 16.86
CA ASP A 401 -8.98 0.61 17.31
C ASP A 401 -8.68 1.80 16.38
N GLU A 402 -8.68 1.58 15.06
CA GLU A 402 -8.46 2.63 14.08
C GLU A 402 -9.59 3.66 14.08
N ALA A 403 -10.86 3.23 14.28
CA ALA A 403 -11.99 4.15 14.43
C ALA A 403 -11.83 5.05 15.66
N GLY A 404 -11.41 4.48 16.79
CA GLY A 404 -11.11 5.25 18.00
C GLY A 404 -9.98 6.26 17.81
N ALA A 405 -8.90 5.83 17.17
CA ALA A 405 -7.74 6.68 16.86
C ALA A 405 -8.13 7.84 15.91
N PHE A 406 -8.89 7.55 14.86
CA PHE A 406 -9.36 8.53 13.89
C PHE A 406 -10.17 9.64 14.54
N VAL A 407 -11.19 9.28 15.31
CA VAL A 407 -12.07 10.24 15.99
C VAL A 407 -11.31 11.07 17.03
N ARG A 408 -10.36 10.45 17.75
CA ARG A 408 -9.50 11.17 18.71
C ARG A 408 -8.62 12.22 18.03
N LEU A 409 -8.00 11.90 16.88
CA LEU A 409 -7.15 12.83 16.14
C LEU A 409 -7.94 14.00 15.56
N GLN A 410 -9.15 13.74 15.07
CA GLN A 410 -10.04 14.81 14.59
C GLN A 410 -10.42 15.80 15.70
N LYS A 411 -10.80 15.30 16.88
CA LYS A 411 -11.10 16.16 18.03
C LYS A 411 -9.92 17.02 18.46
N GLN A 412 -8.69 16.51 18.32
CA GLN A 412 -7.49 17.29 18.60
C GLN A 412 -7.26 18.40 17.57
N ALA A 413 -7.57 18.15 16.29
CA ALA A 413 -7.46 19.15 15.24
C ALA A 413 -8.49 20.27 15.40
N GLU A 414 -9.74 19.93 15.74
CA GLU A 414 -10.82 20.90 16.01
C GLU A 414 -10.48 21.82 17.19
N ASN A 415 -10.00 21.27 18.31
CA ASN A 415 -9.57 22.03 19.46
C ASN A 415 -8.39 22.97 19.18
N GLN A 416 -7.54 22.65 18.19
CA GLN A 416 -6.44 23.53 17.77
C GLN A 416 -6.91 24.68 16.88
N VAL A 417 -7.94 24.46 16.07
CA VAL A 417 -8.56 25.52 15.25
C VAL A 417 -9.33 26.50 16.12
N GLU A 418 -10.08 26.02 17.12
CA GLU A 418 -10.82 26.88 18.08
C GLU A 418 -9.87 27.68 18.98
N SER A 419 -8.71 27.14 19.35
CA SER A 419 -7.70 27.88 20.13
C SER A 419 -6.87 28.86 19.28
N GLY A 420 -6.90 28.76 17.96
CA GLY A 420 -6.18 29.62 17.01
C GLY A 420 -6.95 30.91 16.62
N VAL A 421 -8.23 31.02 16.94
CA VAL A 421 -9.06 32.19 16.58
C VAL A 421 -8.84 33.38 17.52
N ASP A 422 -8.29 33.18 18.73
CA ASP A 422 -8.04 34.27 19.69
C ASP A 422 -6.67 34.97 19.57
N SER A 423 -5.84 34.64 18.58
CA SER A 423 -4.50 35.25 18.38
C SER A 423 -4.37 36.18 17.17
N ASN A 424 -5.47 36.55 16.49
CA ASN A 424 -5.46 37.49 15.36
C ASN A 424 -6.08 38.87 15.70
N GLN A 425 -5.79 39.43 16.87
CA GLN A 425 -5.94 40.86 17.15
C GLN A 425 -4.60 41.40 17.64
N SER A 426 -3.72 41.76 16.73
CA SER A 426 -2.71 42.81 16.85
C SER A 426 -1.50 42.55 15.92
N ILE A 427 -1.69 42.64 14.61
CA ILE A 427 -0.62 43.02 13.67
C ILE A 427 -1.29 43.71 12.46
N ASP A 428 -1.86 44.87 12.68
CA ASP A 428 -2.00 45.93 11.67
C ASP A 428 -1.25 47.11 12.22
N THR A 429 -0.09 47.34 11.73
CA THR A 429 0.62 48.61 11.54
C THR A 429 2.11 48.32 11.46
N VAL A 430 2.68 48.76 10.37
CA VAL A 430 4.10 48.88 9.96
C VAL A 430 4.52 47.90 8.88
N ALA A 431 4.34 48.31 7.63
CA ALA A 431 5.36 48.32 6.58
C ALA A 431 4.74 48.61 5.22
N ASN A 432 4.43 49.84 4.99
CA ASN A 432 4.59 50.45 3.66
C ASN A 432 5.90 51.20 3.70
N ASP A 433 6.90 50.76 2.97
CA ASP A 433 7.78 51.60 2.14
C ASP A 433 8.93 50.79 1.50
N LYS A 434 9.08 51.07 0.22
CA LYS A 434 10.32 50.93 -0.61
C LYS A 434 10.54 49.61 -1.30
N LEU A 435 10.18 49.60 -2.57
CA LEU A 435 10.85 50.11 -3.80
C LEU A 435 11.68 49.05 -4.50
N SER A 436 11.14 48.65 -5.64
CA SER A 436 11.71 48.78 -7.01
C SER A 436 13.15 48.31 -7.18
N ASN A 437 13.38 47.38 -7.98
CA ASN A 437 14.03 47.45 -9.29
C ASN A 437 14.44 46.06 -9.80
N GLN A 438 14.04 45.83 -11.02
CA GLN A 438 14.49 44.85 -12.01
C GLN A 438 16.00 45.03 -12.35
N PRO A 439 16.62 44.21 -13.20
CA PRO A 439 16.12 43.55 -14.41
C PRO A 439 16.57 42.07 -14.58
N VAL A 440 15.77 41.28 -15.26
CA VAL A 440 15.85 40.71 -16.62
C VAL A 440 17.26 40.56 -17.21
N VAL A 441 17.65 39.35 -17.55
CA VAL A 441 18.31 38.97 -18.81
C VAL A 441 18.03 37.53 -19.12
N ASP A 442 17.58 37.30 -20.34
CA ASP A 442 17.47 36.13 -21.19
C ASP A 442 18.79 35.33 -21.27
N GLU A 443 18.81 34.13 -21.65
CA GLU A 443 18.76 33.46 -22.94
C GLU A 443 19.30 32.05 -22.86
N ASP A 444 18.55 31.18 -23.50
CA ASP A 444 18.88 30.32 -24.61
C ASP A 444 20.07 29.34 -24.51
N ALA A 445 19.75 28.14 -24.76
CA ALA A 445 20.09 27.33 -25.94
C ALA A 445 20.32 25.83 -25.69
N LEU A 446 19.55 25.11 -26.48
CA LEU A 446 19.88 23.88 -27.21
C LEU A 446 20.02 22.56 -26.44
N VAL A 447 19.03 21.70 -26.63
CA VAL A 447 18.89 20.61 -27.64
C VAL A 447 19.74 19.38 -27.31
N ASP A 448 19.17 18.26 -27.05
CA ASP A 448 18.80 17.16 -27.92
C ASP A 448 18.35 15.92 -27.14
N ASP A 449 17.24 15.41 -27.64
CA ASP A 449 16.76 14.03 -27.68
C ASP A 449 17.27 12.98 -26.67
N LEU A 450 16.34 12.47 -25.89
CA LEU A 450 16.07 11.03 -25.83
C LEU A 450 14.70 10.75 -25.20
N ASP A 451 13.83 10.19 -26.01
CA ASP A 451 12.59 9.51 -25.63
C ASP A 451 12.73 8.60 -24.41
N VAL A 452 11.99 8.88 -23.36
CA VAL A 452 11.44 7.84 -22.50
C VAL A 452 10.10 8.31 -21.95
N SER A 453 9.02 7.80 -22.54
CA SER A 453 7.68 7.83 -22.00
C SER A 453 7.64 7.10 -20.65
N HIS A 454 7.50 7.84 -19.55
CA HIS A 454 6.88 7.32 -18.34
C HIS A 454 5.97 8.37 -17.73
N ALA A 455 4.74 7.91 -17.53
CA ALA A 455 3.65 8.61 -16.90
C ALA A 455 4.10 9.27 -15.57
N ALA A 456 3.86 10.57 -15.48
CA ALA A 456 3.93 11.29 -14.23
C ALA A 456 2.66 10.93 -13.43
N ASP A 457 2.82 10.08 -12.42
CA ASP A 457 1.87 9.98 -11.33
C ASP A 457 1.91 11.31 -10.56
N GLY A 458 0.77 11.99 -10.55
CA GLY A 458 0.58 13.19 -9.77
C GLY A 458 0.71 12.87 -8.29
N VAL A 459 1.77 13.37 -7.69
CA VAL A 459 1.91 13.48 -6.24
C VAL A 459 0.94 14.57 -5.79
N VAL A 460 -0.20 14.17 -5.28
CA VAL A 460 -1.12 15.04 -4.52
C VAL A 460 -0.42 15.34 -3.20
N GLU A 461 -0.06 16.58 -2.98
CA GLU A 461 0.35 17.09 -1.68
C GLU A 461 -0.80 16.89 -0.68
N PRO A 462 -0.54 16.47 0.56
CA PRO A 462 -1.57 16.30 1.58
C PRO A 462 -1.87 17.62 2.29
N GLU A 463 -2.44 18.58 1.63
CA GLU A 463 -3.35 19.56 2.24
C GLU A 463 -4.78 19.08 1.96
N ALA A 464 -5.15 17.96 2.57
CA ALA A 464 -6.53 17.53 2.60
C ALA A 464 -7.28 18.41 3.61
N MET A 465 -7.85 19.51 3.16
CA MET A 465 -9.07 20.02 3.75
C MET A 465 -10.07 18.86 3.83
N LEU A 466 -10.50 18.52 5.04
CA LEU A 466 -11.54 17.52 5.26
C LEU A 466 -12.73 17.84 4.34
N SER A 467 -13.20 16.84 3.60
CA SER A 467 -14.32 17.04 2.68
C SER A 467 -15.59 17.40 3.47
N GLU A 468 -16.56 18.10 2.85
CA GLU A 468 -17.86 18.38 3.48
C GLU A 468 -18.58 17.10 3.96
N ALA A 469 -18.24 15.95 3.40
CA ALA A 469 -18.73 14.65 3.81
C ALA A 469 -18.11 14.19 5.14
N ASP A 470 -16.82 14.49 5.36
CA ASP A 470 -16.11 14.17 6.59
C ASP A 470 -16.68 15.01 7.75
N ASN A 471 -16.99 16.28 7.52
CA ASN A 471 -17.60 17.15 8.53
C ASN A 471 -19.03 16.71 8.91
N LYS A 472 -19.84 16.24 7.96
CA LYS A 472 -21.20 15.74 8.26
C LYS A 472 -21.20 14.43 9.07
N ILE A 473 -20.15 13.62 8.97
CA ILE A 473 -20.00 12.39 9.76
C ILE A 473 -19.66 12.72 11.22
N ILE A 474 -18.97 13.85 11.45
CA ILE A 474 -18.56 14.33 12.77
C ILE A 474 -19.75 14.94 13.53
N ASP A 475 -20.57 15.75 12.86
CA ASP A 475 -21.75 16.37 13.47
C ASP A 475 -22.76 15.32 14.01
N ALA A 476 -22.76 14.12 13.45
CA ALA A 476 -23.58 13.01 13.94
C ALA A 476 -23.01 12.33 15.22
N ALA A 477 -21.74 12.59 15.57
CA ALA A 477 -21.06 11.96 16.71
C ALA A 477 -21.13 12.76 18.01
N GLN A 478 -21.71 13.98 18.00
CA GLN A 478 -21.80 14.85 19.18
C GLN A 478 -23.16 14.72 19.87
N GLN A 479 -23.28 13.76 20.78
CA GLN A 479 -24.32 13.78 21.81
C GLN A 479 -23.66 13.89 23.20
N ASP A 480 -23.96 14.96 23.92
CA ASP A 480 -23.59 15.18 25.34
C ASP A 480 -22.09 15.18 25.71
N GLY A 481 -21.21 15.77 24.92
CA GLY A 481 -19.80 15.97 25.31
C GLY A 481 -18.92 14.74 25.29
N GLU A 482 -19.45 13.51 25.21
CA GLU A 482 -18.75 12.27 24.88
C GLU A 482 -18.82 12.00 23.36
N VAL A 483 -17.68 11.72 22.75
CA VAL A 483 -17.63 11.38 21.33
C VAL A 483 -18.07 9.94 21.15
N VAL A 484 -19.22 9.74 20.49
CA VAL A 484 -19.81 8.42 20.25
C VAL A 484 -19.44 7.95 18.84
N ILE A 485 -18.86 6.73 18.74
CA ILE A 485 -18.59 6.08 17.47
C ILE A 485 -19.79 5.17 17.14
N ASP A 486 -20.40 5.45 16.01
CA ASP A 486 -21.53 4.70 15.47
C ASP A 486 -21.19 4.11 14.08
N VAL A 487 -22.18 3.53 13.41
CA VAL A 487 -22.03 2.81 12.13
C VAL A 487 -21.31 3.63 11.06
N PRO A 488 -21.61 4.95 10.85
CA PRO A 488 -20.95 5.71 9.77
C PRO A 488 -19.43 5.83 9.93
N GLN A 489 -18.93 5.98 11.16
CA GLN A 489 -17.49 6.05 11.41
C GLN A 489 -16.81 4.70 11.12
N ILE A 490 -17.47 3.60 11.47
CA ILE A 490 -16.99 2.25 11.15
C ILE A 490 -16.96 2.01 9.63
N GLU A 491 -18.02 2.40 8.91
CA GLU A 491 -18.09 2.31 7.45
C GLU A 491 -16.96 3.10 6.79
N TYR A 492 -16.71 4.31 7.28
CA TYR A 492 -15.62 5.15 6.78
C TYR A 492 -14.25 4.50 7.00
N ILE A 493 -13.96 3.97 8.18
CA ILE A 493 -12.69 3.31 8.47
C ILE A 493 -12.51 2.04 7.62
N ILE A 494 -13.55 1.22 7.51
CA ILE A 494 -13.50 0.02 6.66
C ILE A 494 -13.26 0.41 5.20
N SER A 495 -13.85 1.50 4.73
CA SER A 495 -13.60 2.00 3.38
C SER A 495 -12.12 2.33 3.15
N LYS A 496 -11.45 2.90 4.15
CA LYS A 496 -10.00 3.19 4.11
C LYS A 496 -9.16 1.92 4.17
N ILE A 497 -9.43 1.02 5.12
CA ILE A 497 -8.68 -0.23 5.29
C ILE A 497 -8.81 -1.11 4.04
N ALA A 498 -10.03 -1.31 3.56
CA ALA A 498 -10.32 -2.15 2.41
C ALA A 498 -10.09 -1.44 1.06
N ARG A 499 -9.71 -0.15 1.07
CA ARG A 499 -9.52 0.70 -0.12
C ARG A 499 -10.75 0.73 -1.03
N ILE A 500 -11.92 0.86 -0.42
CA ILE A 500 -13.21 0.91 -1.10
C ILE A 500 -13.76 2.33 -0.97
N PRO A 501 -14.39 2.89 -1.99
CA PRO A 501 -15.07 4.17 -1.83
C PRO A 501 -16.11 4.10 -0.70
N PRO A 502 -16.19 5.11 0.18
CA PRO A 502 -17.14 5.12 1.32
C PRO A 502 -18.59 4.87 0.90
N LYS A 503 -18.96 5.33 -0.29
CA LYS A 503 -20.31 5.13 -0.86
C LYS A 503 -20.67 3.68 -1.16
N SER A 504 -19.70 2.78 -1.35
CA SER A 504 -19.96 1.35 -1.63
C SER A 504 -20.09 0.50 -0.36
N VAL A 505 -19.79 1.07 0.80
CA VAL A 505 -19.96 0.43 2.12
C VAL A 505 -21.32 0.80 2.71
N SER A 506 -21.83 1.98 2.36
CA SER A 506 -23.11 2.51 2.87
C SER A 506 -24.34 2.01 2.11
N THR A 507 -25.49 2.17 2.70
CA THR A 507 -26.83 1.80 2.16
C THR A 507 -27.22 2.58 0.89
N ASP A 508 -26.44 3.57 0.45
CA ASP A 508 -26.69 4.42 -0.72
C ASP A 508 -26.38 3.76 -2.07
N ASP A 509 -25.82 2.56 -2.05
CA ASP A 509 -25.53 1.75 -3.26
C ASP A 509 -26.81 1.53 -4.13
N LYS A 510 -27.98 1.58 -3.50
CA LYS A 510 -29.27 1.38 -4.21
C LYS A 510 -29.57 2.48 -5.22
N SER A 511 -29.29 3.75 -4.88
CA SER A 511 -29.54 4.89 -5.77
C SER A 511 -28.59 4.89 -6.98
N VAL A 512 -27.31 4.53 -6.77
CA VAL A 512 -26.33 4.41 -7.84
C VAL A 512 -26.71 3.28 -8.79
N LEU A 513 -27.09 2.10 -8.27
CA LEU A 513 -27.52 0.95 -9.07
C LEU A 513 -28.84 1.19 -9.79
N GLN A 514 -29.76 1.94 -9.18
CA GLN A 514 -31.03 2.30 -9.80
C GLN A 514 -30.81 3.14 -11.06
N ASN A 515 -29.90 4.11 -11.01
CA ASN A 515 -29.62 5.05 -12.08
C ASN A 515 -28.47 4.61 -13.00
N LEU A 516 -27.84 3.45 -12.74
CA LEU A 516 -26.65 2.98 -13.46
C LEU A 516 -26.84 2.93 -14.98
N GLU A 517 -27.98 2.39 -15.44
CA GLU A 517 -28.31 2.29 -16.87
C GLU A 517 -28.42 3.67 -17.50
N SER A 518 -29.18 4.58 -16.88
CA SER A 518 -29.39 5.95 -17.38
C SER A 518 -28.06 6.71 -17.44
N ASN A 519 -27.27 6.65 -16.38
CA ASN A 519 -25.99 7.35 -16.31
C ASN A 519 -24.99 6.82 -17.36
N LEU A 520 -24.90 5.50 -17.55
CA LEU A 520 -24.05 4.92 -18.60
C LEU A 520 -24.50 5.34 -20.01
N LYS A 521 -25.81 5.39 -20.28
CA LYS A 521 -26.35 5.85 -21.59
C LYS A 521 -26.04 7.31 -21.89
N HIS A 522 -25.95 8.17 -20.86
CA HIS A 522 -25.54 9.55 -21.04
C HIS A 522 -24.04 9.70 -21.36
N LEU A 523 -23.21 8.75 -20.96
CA LEU A 523 -21.75 8.82 -21.13
C LEU A 523 -21.25 8.03 -22.34
N VAL A 524 -21.97 6.98 -22.75
CA VAL A 524 -21.61 6.11 -23.87
C VAL A 524 -22.78 5.98 -24.82
N PHE A 525 -22.58 6.46 -26.04
CA PHE A 525 -23.65 6.58 -27.06
C PHE A 525 -23.77 5.33 -27.95
N GLY A 526 -24.99 5.00 -28.36
CA GLY A 526 -25.28 3.99 -29.38
C GLY A 526 -25.09 2.54 -28.95
N GLN A 527 -25.00 2.26 -27.64
CA GLN A 527 -24.85 0.91 -27.06
C GLN A 527 -25.96 0.61 -26.03
N ASP A 528 -27.17 1.12 -26.25
CA ASP A 528 -28.27 1.07 -25.26
C ASP A 528 -28.60 -0.35 -24.80
N GLU A 529 -28.64 -1.32 -25.73
CA GLU A 529 -28.95 -2.72 -25.43
C GLU A 529 -27.81 -3.38 -24.62
N ALA A 530 -26.56 -3.10 -25.02
CA ALA A 530 -25.38 -3.60 -24.30
C ALA A 530 -25.32 -3.07 -22.87
N ILE A 531 -25.57 -1.77 -22.69
CA ILE A 531 -25.58 -1.10 -21.38
C ILE A 531 -26.72 -1.65 -20.52
N LYS A 532 -27.93 -1.86 -21.09
CA LYS A 532 -29.03 -2.42 -20.34
C LYS A 532 -28.73 -3.83 -19.85
N ASN A 533 -28.23 -4.71 -20.72
CA ASN A 533 -27.89 -6.08 -20.37
C ASN A 533 -26.81 -6.12 -19.27
N LEU A 534 -25.83 -5.21 -19.34
CA LEU A 534 -24.77 -5.07 -18.30
C LEU A 534 -25.37 -4.61 -16.97
N ALA A 535 -26.18 -3.56 -16.98
CA ALA A 535 -26.81 -3.01 -15.77
C ALA A 535 -27.73 -4.04 -15.10
N ASP A 536 -28.55 -4.76 -15.87
CA ASP A 536 -29.45 -5.79 -15.36
C ASP A 536 -28.66 -6.95 -14.71
N ALA A 537 -27.57 -7.39 -15.33
CA ALA A 537 -26.74 -8.45 -14.78
C ALA A 537 -26.00 -8.01 -13.48
N ILE A 538 -25.53 -6.78 -13.41
CA ILE A 538 -24.91 -6.23 -12.18
C ILE A 538 -25.96 -6.10 -11.08
N LYS A 539 -27.17 -5.60 -11.37
CA LYS A 539 -28.27 -5.51 -10.42
C LYS A 539 -28.66 -6.88 -9.85
N LEU A 540 -28.73 -7.91 -10.70
CA LEU A 540 -29.03 -9.28 -10.30
C LEU A 540 -27.98 -9.83 -9.32
N SER A 541 -26.72 -9.61 -9.61
CA SER A 541 -25.61 -10.04 -8.75
C SER A 541 -25.63 -9.32 -7.39
N ARG A 542 -25.82 -8.00 -7.39
CA ARG A 542 -25.87 -7.19 -6.16
C ARG A 542 -27.13 -7.46 -5.31
N ALA A 543 -28.18 -8.01 -5.90
CA ALA A 543 -29.39 -8.43 -5.17
C ALA A 543 -29.17 -9.71 -4.31
N GLY A 544 -27.96 -10.31 -4.31
CA GLY A 544 -27.67 -11.52 -3.53
C GLY A 544 -28.30 -12.79 -4.11
N LEU A 545 -28.73 -12.78 -5.38
CA LEU A 545 -29.32 -13.95 -6.04
C LEU A 545 -28.28 -14.83 -6.73
N LYS A 546 -26.99 -14.52 -6.53
CA LYS A 546 -25.83 -15.27 -7.04
C LYS A 546 -25.07 -15.89 -5.86
N PRO A 547 -24.42 -17.07 -6.01
CA PRO A 547 -23.57 -17.65 -4.99
C PRO A 547 -22.44 -16.71 -4.56
N ASP A 548 -22.19 -16.58 -3.26
CA ASP A 548 -21.18 -15.69 -2.67
C ASP A 548 -19.72 -16.07 -2.98
N ASP A 549 -19.51 -17.23 -3.56
CA ASP A 549 -18.19 -17.77 -3.92
C ASP A 549 -17.71 -17.41 -5.33
N LYS A 550 -18.47 -16.58 -6.07
CA LYS A 550 -18.15 -16.14 -7.44
C LYS A 550 -17.90 -14.65 -7.54
N PRO A 551 -17.25 -14.18 -8.62
CA PRO A 551 -17.14 -12.75 -8.92
C PRO A 551 -18.52 -12.08 -9.03
N ILE A 552 -18.57 -10.75 -8.78
CA ILE A 552 -19.82 -9.96 -8.96
C ILE A 552 -20.39 -10.19 -10.35
N GLY A 553 -19.55 -10.15 -11.38
CA GLY A 553 -19.96 -10.45 -12.75
C GLY A 553 -18.78 -10.84 -13.62
N SER A 554 -19.03 -11.75 -14.56
CA SER A 554 -18.05 -12.20 -15.56
C SER A 554 -18.65 -11.98 -16.94
N PHE A 555 -18.24 -10.90 -17.60
CA PHE A 555 -18.83 -10.43 -18.85
C PHE A 555 -17.87 -10.54 -20.02
N MET A 556 -18.38 -10.91 -21.18
CA MET A 556 -17.64 -10.84 -22.42
C MET A 556 -18.26 -9.79 -23.35
N PHE A 557 -17.51 -8.76 -23.70
CA PHE A 557 -17.89 -7.71 -24.62
C PHE A 557 -17.41 -8.07 -26.03
N ALA A 558 -18.34 -8.45 -26.92
CA ALA A 558 -18.03 -8.86 -28.27
C ALA A 558 -18.48 -7.80 -29.28
N GLY A 559 -17.63 -7.46 -30.24
CA GLY A 559 -17.96 -6.50 -31.29
C GLY A 559 -16.75 -5.88 -31.97
N PRO A 560 -16.93 -5.04 -33.00
CA PRO A 560 -15.83 -4.40 -33.72
C PRO A 560 -14.92 -3.54 -32.82
N THR A 561 -13.75 -3.23 -33.32
CA THR A 561 -12.84 -2.30 -32.64
C THR A 561 -13.43 -0.89 -32.65
N GLY A 562 -13.18 -0.10 -31.56
CA GLY A 562 -13.56 1.32 -31.52
C GLY A 562 -15.05 1.64 -31.36
N VAL A 563 -15.88 0.66 -30.94
CA VAL A 563 -17.33 0.86 -30.70
C VAL A 563 -17.68 1.21 -29.26
N GLY A 564 -16.69 1.35 -28.39
CA GLY A 564 -16.88 1.80 -27.00
C GLY A 564 -16.75 0.71 -25.92
N LYS A 565 -16.30 -0.52 -26.21
CA LYS A 565 -16.15 -1.62 -25.21
C LYS A 565 -15.32 -1.21 -23.99
N THR A 566 -14.12 -0.69 -24.22
CA THR A 566 -13.21 -0.24 -23.16
C THR A 566 -13.77 1.01 -22.45
N GLU A 567 -14.48 1.88 -23.20
CA GLU A 567 -15.08 3.09 -22.62
C GLU A 567 -16.24 2.76 -21.67
N VAL A 568 -17.11 1.80 -22.00
CA VAL A 568 -18.15 1.32 -21.07
C VAL A 568 -17.52 0.79 -19.79
N SER A 569 -16.42 0.02 -19.89
CA SER A 569 -15.72 -0.51 -18.71
C SER A 569 -15.14 0.61 -17.84
N ARG A 570 -14.57 1.65 -18.45
CA ARG A 570 -14.05 2.82 -17.75
C ARG A 570 -15.15 3.61 -17.05
N GLN A 571 -16.24 3.89 -17.76
CA GLN A 571 -17.36 4.65 -17.20
C GLN A 571 -18.09 3.86 -16.11
N LEU A 572 -18.18 2.53 -16.26
CA LEU A 572 -18.71 1.67 -15.21
C LEU A 572 -17.87 1.76 -13.93
N ALA A 573 -16.55 1.71 -14.05
CA ALA A 573 -15.65 1.85 -12.89
C ALA A 573 -15.82 3.22 -12.23
N ASN A 574 -15.85 4.30 -13.01
CA ASN A 574 -16.05 5.66 -12.51
C ASN A 574 -17.39 5.84 -11.79
N LEU A 575 -18.50 5.34 -12.37
CA LEU A 575 -19.83 5.47 -11.77
C LEU A 575 -19.99 4.66 -10.49
N LEU A 576 -19.35 3.50 -10.42
CA LEU A 576 -19.31 2.69 -9.20
C LEU A 576 -18.26 3.19 -8.20
N GLY A 577 -17.40 4.14 -8.59
CA GLY A 577 -16.33 4.68 -7.77
C GLY A 577 -15.26 3.64 -7.40
N ILE A 578 -15.00 2.66 -8.30
CA ILE A 578 -13.99 1.60 -8.11
C ILE A 578 -12.92 1.71 -9.17
N GLU A 579 -11.75 1.13 -8.91
CA GLU A 579 -10.60 1.19 -9.81
C GLU A 579 -10.81 0.34 -11.07
N LEU A 580 -10.27 0.82 -12.21
CA LEU A 580 -10.18 0.06 -13.45
C LEU A 580 -8.80 -0.56 -13.61
N VAL A 581 -8.68 -1.86 -13.33
CA VAL A 581 -7.47 -2.63 -13.58
C VAL A 581 -7.51 -3.21 -14.98
N ARG A 582 -6.61 -2.77 -15.86
CA ARG A 582 -6.57 -3.19 -17.26
C ARG A 582 -5.33 -4.03 -17.57
N PHE A 583 -5.54 -5.15 -18.27
CA PHE A 583 -4.48 -5.95 -18.89
C PHE A 583 -4.76 -6.11 -20.37
N ASP A 584 -3.79 -5.80 -21.21
CA ASP A 584 -3.85 -6.06 -22.65
C ASP A 584 -3.33 -7.48 -22.92
N MET A 585 -4.20 -8.36 -23.39
CA MET A 585 -3.87 -9.77 -23.59
C MET A 585 -2.92 -10.00 -24.75
N SER A 586 -2.68 -9.00 -25.60
CA SER A 586 -1.63 -9.08 -26.62
C SER A 586 -0.21 -9.16 -26.03
N GLU A 587 -0.02 -8.70 -24.79
CA GLU A 587 1.26 -8.87 -24.06
C GLU A 587 1.44 -10.28 -23.47
N TYR A 588 0.37 -11.07 -23.40
CA TYR A 588 0.31 -12.39 -22.75
C TYR A 588 0.04 -13.52 -23.75
N MET A 589 0.57 -13.39 -24.97
CA MET A 589 0.41 -14.39 -26.05
C MET A 589 1.31 -15.61 -25.84
N GLU A 590 2.45 -15.47 -25.17
CA GLU A 590 3.41 -16.54 -24.95
C GLU A 590 3.30 -17.13 -23.54
N ALA A 591 3.60 -18.42 -23.38
CA ALA A 591 3.49 -19.14 -22.12
C ALA A 591 4.30 -18.48 -20.99
N HIS A 592 5.48 -17.96 -21.30
CA HIS A 592 6.34 -17.32 -20.30
C HIS A 592 5.82 -15.95 -19.86
N THR A 593 5.12 -15.20 -20.72
CA THR A 593 4.47 -13.95 -20.34
C THR A 593 3.16 -14.22 -19.60
N ALA A 594 2.38 -15.22 -20.02
CA ALA A 594 1.17 -15.64 -19.32
C ALA A 594 1.46 -16.08 -17.87
N SER A 595 2.57 -16.80 -17.66
CA SER A 595 2.96 -17.20 -16.28
C SER A 595 3.26 -16.03 -15.35
N ARG A 596 3.61 -14.85 -15.85
CA ARG A 596 3.81 -13.65 -15.03
C ARG A 596 2.52 -13.17 -14.33
N LEU A 597 1.34 -13.55 -14.84
CA LEU A 597 0.06 -13.21 -14.20
C LEU A 597 -0.10 -13.88 -12.84
N ILE A 598 0.45 -15.10 -12.67
CA ILE A 598 0.38 -15.90 -11.43
C ILE A 598 1.73 -16.07 -10.73
N GLY A 599 2.80 -15.48 -11.28
CA GLY A 599 4.17 -15.63 -10.79
C GLY A 599 4.92 -16.76 -11.45
N ALA A 600 6.26 -16.70 -11.40
CA ALA A 600 7.11 -17.74 -11.95
C ALA A 600 7.06 -19.02 -11.10
N PRO A 601 7.14 -20.22 -11.70
CA PRO A 601 7.23 -21.47 -10.95
C PRO A 601 8.52 -21.55 -10.11
N PRO A 602 8.53 -22.35 -9.03
CA PRO A 602 9.71 -22.55 -8.20
C PRO A 602 10.94 -22.97 -9.04
N GLY A 603 12.07 -22.30 -8.85
CA GLY A 603 13.32 -22.56 -9.56
C GLY A 603 13.58 -21.70 -10.80
N TYR A 604 12.66 -20.84 -11.19
CA TYR A 604 12.86 -19.84 -12.25
C TYR A 604 13.22 -18.47 -11.69
N VAL A 605 13.93 -17.66 -12.50
CA VAL A 605 14.28 -16.27 -12.13
C VAL A 605 13.00 -15.47 -11.95
N GLY A 606 12.86 -14.79 -10.78
CA GLY A 606 11.66 -14.01 -10.45
C GLY A 606 10.61 -14.78 -9.66
N PHE A 607 10.90 -15.99 -9.14
CA PHE A 607 9.98 -16.77 -8.28
C PHE A 607 9.52 -15.98 -7.03
N ASP A 608 10.39 -15.15 -6.43
CA ASP A 608 10.06 -14.34 -5.26
C ASP A 608 9.08 -13.18 -5.58
N GLN A 609 8.90 -12.85 -6.85
CA GLN A 609 7.91 -11.88 -7.31
C GLN A 609 6.57 -12.58 -7.44
N GLY A 610 5.55 -12.06 -6.74
CA GLY A 610 4.16 -12.54 -6.86
C GLY A 610 3.63 -12.42 -8.29
N GLY A 611 2.46 -13.00 -8.55
CA GLY A 611 1.79 -12.84 -9.84
C GLY A 611 1.24 -11.42 -10.02
N LEU A 612 1.47 -10.82 -11.19
CA LEU A 612 1.00 -9.46 -11.48
C LEU A 612 -0.53 -9.31 -11.32
N LEU A 613 -1.30 -10.32 -11.71
CA LEU A 613 -2.75 -10.31 -11.58
C LEU A 613 -3.16 -10.40 -10.11
N THR A 614 -2.59 -11.35 -9.37
CA THR A 614 -2.89 -11.55 -7.95
C THR A 614 -2.47 -10.36 -7.11
N GLU A 615 -1.33 -9.74 -7.42
CA GLU A 615 -0.83 -8.54 -6.75
C GLU A 615 -1.76 -7.33 -6.98
N LYS A 616 -2.19 -7.09 -8.24
CA LYS A 616 -3.12 -6.00 -8.56
C LYS A 616 -4.49 -6.20 -7.91
N ILE A 617 -5.00 -7.41 -7.84
CA ILE A 617 -6.27 -7.70 -7.16
C ILE A 617 -6.15 -7.55 -5.64
N ASN A 618 -5.03 -7.92 -5.04
CA ASN A 618 -4.79 -7.66 -3.62
C ASN A 618 -4.65 -6.15 -3.33
N GLN A 619 -4.06 -5.40 -4.26
CA GLN A 619 -3.98 -3.94 -4.16
C GLN A 619 -5.37 -3.28 -4.30
N PHE A 620 -6.22 -3.79 -5.20
CA PHE A 620 -7.55 -3.28 -5.50
C PHE A 620 -8.59 -4.42 -5.46
N PRO A 621 -9.01 -4.88 -4.26
CA PRO A 621 -9.94 -6.01 -4.12
C PRO A 621 -11.32 -5.74 -4.72
N HIS A 622 -11.72 -4.46 -4.80
CA HIS A 622 -12.92 -3.98 -5.47
C HIS A 622 -12.50 -3.23 -6.73
N CYS A 623 -12.63 -3.86 -7.86
CA CYS A 623 -12.25 -3.23 -9.13
C CYS A 623 -13.08 -3.78 -10.30
N VAL A 624 -13.04 -3.04 -11.39
CA VAL A 624 -13.38 -3.58 -12.71
C VAL A 624 -12.09 -4.13 -13.32
N LEU A 625 -12.00 -5.45 -13.45
CA LEU A 625 -10.88 -6.09 -14.12
C LEU A 625 -11.19 -6.22 -15.61
N LEU A 626 -10.49 -5.46 -16.43
CA LEU A 626 -10.62 -5.47 -17.87
C LEU A 626 -9.48 -6.25 -18.53
N LEU A 627 -9.81 -7.37 -19.17
CA LEU A 627 -8.90 -8.12 -20.01
C LEU A 627 -9.20 -7.81 -21.48
N ASP A 628 -8.38 -6.96 -22.08
CA ASP A 628 -8.60 -6.45 -23.43
C ASP A 628 -8.03 -7.46 -24.46
N GLU A 629 -8.77 -7.70 -25.54
CA GLU A 629 -8.41 -8.60 -26.65
C GLU A 629 -8.10 -10.05 -26.19
N ILE A 630 -9.02 -10.64 -25.40
CA ILE A 630 -8.85 -11.96 -24.78
C ILE A 630 -8.52 -13.09 -25.77
N GLU A 631 -8.93 -12.97 -27.04
CA GLU A 631 -8.62 -13.91 -28.11
C GLU A 631 -7.13 -14.05 -28.42
N LYS A 632 -6.33 -13.09 -28.00
CA LYS A 632 -4.87 -13.12 -28.18
C LYS A 632 -4.13 -13.80 -27.03
N ALA A 633 -4.81 -14.03 -25.93
CA ALA A 633 -4.20 -14.62 -24.75
C ALA A 633 -3.75 -16.07 -24.98
N HIS A 634 -2.64 -16.45 -24.32
CA HIS A 634 -2.22 -17.85 -24.28
C HIS A 634 -3.31 -18.75 -23.65
N PRO A 635 -3.48 -20.01 -24.11
CA PRO A 635 -4.48 -20.94 -23.58
C PRO A 635 -4.47 -21.10 -22.05
N ASP A 636 -3.33 -20.99 -21.40
CA ASP A 636 -3.22 -21.08 -19.93
C ASP A 636 -3.97 -19.97 -19.20
N VAL A 637 -4.09 -18.78 -19.81
CA VAL A 637 -4.88 -17.68 -19.24
C VAL A 637 -6.35 -18.07 -19.10
N PHE A 638 -6.89 -18.80 -20.06
CA PHE A 638 -8.28 -19.28 -19.96
C PHE A 638 -8.47 -20.25 -18.79
N ASN A 639 -7.50 -21.11 -18.52
CA ASN A 639 -7.54 -22.02 -17.37
C ASN A 639 -7.55 -21.27 -16.04
N LEU A 640 -6.79 -20.18 -15.94
CA LEU A 640 -6.80 -19.29 -14.75
C LEU A 640 -8.16 -18.62 -14.58
N LEU A 641 -8.72 -18.11 -15.68
CA LEU A 641 -10.03 -17.45 -15.65
C LEU A 641 -11.16 -18.42 -15.29
N LEU A 642 -11.10 -19.68 -15.71
CA LEU A 642 -12.04 -20.70 -15.29
C LEU A 642 -12.03 -20.88 -13.78
N GLN A 643 -10.84 -20.92 -13.15
CA GLN A 643 -10.71 -21.02 -11.69
C GLN A 643 -11.30 -19.79 -10.99
N VAL A 644 -11.01 -18.58 -11.51
CA VAL A 644 -11.56 -17.32 -10.99
C VAL A 644 -13.08 -17.31 -11.05
N MET A 645 -13.66 -17.70 -12.19
CA MET A 645 -15.12 -17.69 -12.39
C MET A 645 -15.86 -18.76 -11.58
N ASP A 646 -15.20 -19.89 -11.27
CA ASP A 646 -15.82 -20.98 -10.49
C ASP A 646 -15.73 -20.78 -8.98
N HIS A 647 -14.56 -20.30 -8.50
CA HIS A 647 -14.24 -20.27 -7.06
C HIS A 647 -14.07 -18.85 -6.52
N GLY A 648 -14.17 -17.82 -7.37
CA GLY A 648 -13.95 -16.43 -6.96
C GLY A 648 -12.59 -16.20 -6.29
N SER A 649 -11.61 -17.05 -6.55
CA SER A 649 -10.26 -16.96 -5.97
C SER A 649 -9.23 -17.53 -6.92
N LEU A 650 -8.01 -17.02 -6.81
CA LEU A 650 -6.85 -17.48 -7.58
C LEU A 650 -5.65 -17.62 -6.64
N THR A 651 -5.01 -18.78 -6.66
CA THR A 651 -3.79 -19.02 -5.89
C THR A 651 -2.58 -18.85 -6.80
N ASP A 652 -1.65 -18.00 -6.42
CA ASP A 652 -0.38 -17.80 -7.14
C ASP A 652 0.60 -18.97 -6.91
N ASN A 653 1.71 -18.96 -7.64
CA ASN A 653 2.74 -19.98 -7.52
C ASN A 653 3.50 -19.92 -6.18
N ASN A 654 3.37 -18.83 -5.41
CA ASN A 654 3.88 -18.68 -4.06
C ASN A 654 2.92 -19.20 -2.98
N GLY A 655 1.74 -19.71 -3.39
CA GLY A 655 0.71 -20.21 -2.48
C GLY A 655 -0.18 -19.12 -1.87
N ARG A 656 -0.07 -17.87 -2.30
CA ARG A 656 -0.95 -16.78 -1.86
C ARG A 656 -2.26 -16.84 -2.64
N THR A 657 -3.38 -16.79 -1.94
CA THR A 657 -4.71 -16.80 -2.54
C THR A 657 -5.29 -15.40 -2.56
N SER A 658 -5.63 -14.90 -3.74
CA SER A 658 -6.30 -13.62 -3.96
C SER A 658 -7.79 -13.83 -4.21
N SER A 659 -8.64 -13.01 -3.59
CA SER A 659 -10.09 -13.07 -3.71
C SER A 659 -10.59 -12.20 -4.85
N PHE A 660 -11.37 -12.77 -5.77
CA PHE A 660 -12.03 -12.08 -6.86
C PHE A 660 -13.54 -11.89 -6.64
N LYS A 661 -14.04 -12.21 -5.45
CA LYS A 661 -15.48 -12.18 -5.12
C LYS A 661 -16.11 -10.81 -5.31
N GLN A 662 -15.33 -9.75 -5.12
CA GLN A 662 -15.79 -8.36 -5.29
C GLN A 662 -15.33 -7.72 -6.61
N VAL A 663 -14.86 -8.52 -7.56
CA VAL A 663 -14.36 -8.06 -8.86
C VAL A 663 -15.46 -8.17 -9.90
N ILE A 664 -15.56 -7.16 -10.77
CA ILE A 664 -16.35 -7.21 -12.02
C ILE A 664 -15.37 -7.56 -13.13
N LEU A 665 -15.41 -8.79 -13.62
CA LEU A 665 -14.54 -9.28 -14.69
C LEU A 665 -15.16 -8.95 -16.05
N ILE A 666 -14.46 -8.16 -16.85
CA ILE A 666 -14.84 -7.81 -18.22
C ILE A 666 -13.75 -8.28 -19.17
N MET A 667 -14.12 -9.04 -20.15
CA MET A 667 -13.23 -9.49 -21.23
C MET A 667 -13.71 -8.91 -22.54
N THR A 668 -12.83 -8.29 -23.32
CA THR A 668 -13.22 -7.79 -24.65
C THR A 668 -12.73 -8.72 -25.74
N THR A 669 -13.49 -8.83 -26.82
CA THR A 669 -13.09 -9.60 -27.99
C THR A 669 -13.57 -8.92 -29.28
N ASN A 670 -12.75 -9.05 -30.32
CA ASN A 670 -13.10 -8.62 -31.68
C ASN A 670 -13.54 -9.79 -32.54
N VAL A 671 -13.64 -10.99 -32.02
CA VAL A 671 -14.06 -12.20 -32.75
C VAL A 671 -15.47 -12.04 -33.23
N GLY A 672 -15.69 -12.30 -34.53
CA GLY A 672 -16.98 -12.13 -35.20
C GLY A 672 -17.16 -10.75 -35.86
N ALA A 673 -16.29 -9.78 -35.62
CA ALA A 673 -16.36 -8.45 -36.23
C ALA A 673 -16.20 -8.49 -37.77
N ASP A 674 -15.35 -9.40 -38.27
CA ASP A 674 -15.10 -9.57 -39.71
C ASP A 674 -16.33 -10.08 -40.49
N SER A 675 -17.23 -10.80 -39.80
CA SER A 675 -18.47 -11.27 -40.44
C SER A 675 -19.49 -10.15 -40.59
N ILE A 676 -19.50 -9.16 -39.72
CA ILE A 676 -20.37 -7.97 -39.77
C ILE A 676 -19.91 -7.03 -40.90
N SER A 677 -18.60 -6.96 -41.18
CA SER A 677 -18.05 -6.08 -42.20
C SER A 677 -18.14 -6.60 -43.63
N ARG A 678 -18.43 -7.90 -43.82
CA ARG A 678 -18.64 -8.48 -45.17
C ARG A 678 -19.94 -7.99 -45.74
N ASN A 679 -19.83 -7.16 -46.79
CA ASN A 679 -21.00 -6.78 -47.60
C ASN A 679 -21.70 -8.05 -48.11
N SER A 680 -22.96 -8.23 -47.76
CA SER A 680 -23.81 -9.27 -48.32
C SER A 680 -23.80 -9.13 -49.85
N MET A 681 -23.15 -10.04 -50.55
CA MET A 681 -23.32 -10.20 -52.00
C MET A 681 -24.65 -10.91 -52.22
N GLY A 682 -25.76 -10.12 -52.22
CA GLY A 682 -27.10 -10.64 -52.54
C GLY A 682 -28.21 -9.71 -52.07
N PHE A 683 -29.37 -9.83 -52.72
CA PHE A 683 -30.59 -9.00 -52.51
C PHE A 683 -31.36 -9.27 -51.21
N THR A 684 -30.86 -10.10 -50.33
CA THR A 684 -31.48 -10.40 -49.03
C THR A 684 -30.57 -9.95 -47.90
N LYS A 685 -31.10 -9.12 -46.98
CA LYS A 685 -30.49 -8.85 -45.68
C LYS A 685 -30.35 -10.16 -44.91
N GLN A 686 -29.17 -10.75 -44.92
CA GLN A 686 -28.87 -11.88 -44.05
C GLN A 686 -28.62 -11.36 -42.62
N ASP A 687 -29.27 -12.01 -41.68
CA ASP A 687 -29.12 -11.72 -40.26
C ASP A 687 -27.75 -12.29 -39.78
N HIS A 688 -26.70 -11.41 -39.74
CA HIS A 688 -25.34 -11.79 -39.40
C HIS A 688 -25.15 -12.13 -37.91
N SER A 689 -26.19 -12.05 -37.08
CA SER A 689 -26.15 -12.41 -35.66
C SER A 689 -25.78 -13.89 -35.45
N ARG A 690 -26.13 -14.77 -36.40
CA ARG A 690 -25.77 -16.20 -36.33
C ARG A 690 -24.30 -16.46 -36.62
N ASP A 691 -23.68 -15.70 -37.52
CA ASP A 691 -22.28 -15.85 -37.90
C ASP A 691 -21.34 -15.46 -36.75
N ASN A 692 -21.66 -14.41 -35.98
CA ASN A 692 -20.94 -14.02 -34.78
C ASN A 692 -20.99 -15.12 -33.70
N SER A 693 -22.16 -15.70 -33.49
CA SER A 693 -22.35 -16.80 -32.55
C SER A 693 -21.52 -18.03 -32.94
N GLU A 694 -21.34 -18.33 -34.24
CA GLU A 694 -20.53 -19.44 -34.70
C GLU A 694 -19.01 -19.15 -34.52
N ALA A 695 -18.54 -17.94 -34.82
CA ALA A 695 -17.14 -17.54 -34.61
C ALA A 695 -16.75 -17.63 -33.13
N MET A 696 -17.62 -17.16 -32.25
CA MET A 696 -17.47 -17.27 -30.79
C MET A 696 -17.44 -18.74 -30.32
N LYS A 697 -18.28 -19.61 -30.91
CA LYS A 697 -18.29 -21.04 -30.59
C LYS A 697 -17.01 -21.77 -31.02
N ARG A 698 -16.36 -21.32 -32.08
CA ARG A 698 -15.10 -21.90 -32.55
C ARG A 698 -13.91 -21.46 -31.71
N MET A 699 -13.92 -20.23 -31.25
CA MET A 699 -12.78 -19.65 -30.50
C MET A 699 -12.79 -20.02 -29.01
N PHE A 700 -13.96 -19.97 -28.38
CA PHE A 700 -14.11 -20.21 -26.94
C PHE A 700 -14.81 -21.54 -26.67
N THR A 701 -14.20 -22.35 -25.77
CA THR A 701 -14.75 -23.66 -25.39
C THR A 701 -16.15 -23.52 -24.78
N PRO A 702 -17.02 -24.53 -24.91
CA PRO A 702 -18.33 -24.52 -24.25
C PRO A 702 -18.21 -24.31 -22.73
N GLU A 703 -17.19 -24.90 -22.15
CA GLU A 703 -16.91 -24.78 -20.71
C GLU A 703 -16.69 -23.33 -20.29
N PHE A 704 -15.84 -22.59 -21.01
CA PHE A 704 -15.57 -21.19 -20.75
C PHE A 704 -16.83 -20.31 -20.93
N ARG A 705 -17.57 -20.54 -22.00
CA ARG A 705 -18.77 -19.73 -22.27
C ARG A 705 -19.90 -19.94 -21.25
N ASN A 706 -20.02 -21.16 -20.70
CA ASN A 706 -21.06 -21.47 -19.71
C ASN A 706 -20.79 -20.86 -18.34
N ARG A 707 -19.58 -20.33 -18.10
CA ARG A 707 -19.21 -19.66 -16.85
C ARG A 707 -19.36 -18.15 -16.92
N LEU A 708 -19.58 -17.61 -18.12
CA LEU A 708 -19.89 -16.20 -18.29
C LEU A 708 -21.34 -15.91 -17.85
N ASP A 709 -21.51 -14.82 -17.11
CA ASP A 709 -22.84 -14.34 -16.75
C ASP A 709 -23.61 -13.79 -17.96
N ALA A 710 -22.89 -13.06 -18.83
CA ALA A 710 -23.46 -12.61 -20.10
C ALA A 710 -22.38 -12.39 -21.17
N ILE A 711 -22.77 -12.64 -22.44
CA ILE A 711 -22.03 -12.20 -23.60
C ILE A 711 -22.80 -11.00 -24.18
N ILE A 712 -22.18 -9.84 -24.11
CA ILE A 712 -22.77 -8.54 -24.44
C ILE A 712 -22.28 -8.14 -25.84
N GLN A 713 -23.21 -8.00 -26.79
CA GLN A 713 -22.88 -7.60 -28.14
C GLN A 713 -22.83 -6.09 -28.25
N PHE A 714 -21.76 -5.58 -28.85
CA PHE A 714 -21.58 -4.19 -29.23
C PHE A 714 -21.75 -4.03 -30.73
N ASN A 715 -22.67 -3.17 -31.09
CA ASN A 715 -23.01 -2.93 -32.49
C ASN A 715 -22.11 -1.84 -33.11
N PRO A 716 -21.91 -1.83 -34.44
CA PRO A 716 -21.30 -0.70 -35.13
C PRO A 716 -22.08 0.59 -34.85
N LEU A 717 -21.37 1.73 -34.77
CA LEU A 717 -22.01 3.01 -34.50
C LEU A 717 -22.71 3.56 -35.74
N ASP A 718 -23.93 4.04 -35.59
CA ASP A 718 -24.66 4.78 -36.61
C ASP A 718 -24.10 6.21 -36.76
N GLN A 719 -24.31 6.81 -37.96
CA GLN A 719 -23.76 8.12 -38.28
C GLN A 719 -24.19 9.24 -37.30
N ASN A 720 -25.43 9.20 -36.83
CA ASN A 720 -25.91 10.16 -35.82
C ASN A 720 -25.19 9.98 -34.46
N VAL A 721 -24.87 8.77 -34.09
CA VAL A 721 -24.12 8.45 -32.86
C VAL A 721 -22.68 8.91 -32.99
N ILE A 722 -22.08 8.80 -34.19
CA ILE A 722 -20.69 9.26 -34.40
C ILE A 722 -20.59 10.78 -34.20
N VAL A 723 -21.60 11.56 -34.62
CA VAL A 723 -21.63 13.01 -34.34
C VAL A 723 -21.65 13.28 -32.83
N SER A 724 -22.46 12.53 -32.06
CA SER A 724 -22.48 12.64 -30.60
C SER A 724 -21.14 12.27 -29.97
N VAL A 725 -20.40 11.32 -30.55
CA VAL A 725 -19.02 10.99 -30.10
C VAL A 725 -18.06 12.12 -30.42
N VAL A 726 -18.17 12.78 -31.56
CA VAL A 726 -17.41 14.00 -31.91
C VAL A 726 -17.68 15.09 -30.88
N ASP A 727 -18.95 15.35 -30.56
CA ASP A 727 -19.34 16.36 -29.58
C ASP A 727 -18.72 16.06 -28.19
N LYS A 728 -18.69 14.78 -27.76
CA LYS A 728 -18.00 14.39 -26.51
C LYS A 728 -16.52 14.77 -26.54
N PHE A 729 -15.78 14.43 -27.59
CA PHE A 729 -14.37 14.80 -27.71
C PHE A 729 -14.14 16.33 -27.75
N LEU A 730 -15.06 17.07 -28.36
CA LEU A 730 -14.98 18.53 -28.39
C LEU A 730 -15.27 19.17 -27.03
N VAL A 731 -16.22 18.61 -26.27
CA VAL A 731 -16.48 19.02 -24.86
C VAL A 731 -15.28 18.69 -23.97
N GLU A 732 -14.66 17.51 -24.13
CA GLU A 732 -13.43 17.16 -23.40
C GLU A 732 -12.27 18.13 -23.76
N LEU A 733 -12.18 18.55 -25.03
CA LEU A 733 -11.21 19.54 -25.46
C LEU A 733 -11.51 20.93 -24.85
N GLN A 734 -12.79 21.36 -24.85
CA GLN A 734 -13.19 22.62 -24.21
C GLN A 734 -12.80 22.64 -22.75
N ALA A 735 -13.06 21.57 -21.99
CA ALA A 735 -12.69 21.46 -20.57
C ALA A 735 -11.16 21.61 -20.33
N GLN A 736 -10.32 21.14 -21.29
CA GLN A 736 -8.86 21.35 -21.23
C GLN A 736 -8.46 22.80 -21.53
N LEU A 737 -9.31 23.54 -22.25
CA LEU A 737 -9.04 24.93 -22.65
C LEU A 737 -9.60 25.95 -21.67
N ASP A 738 -10.53 25.55 -20.80
CA ASP A 738 -11.14 26.44 -19.79
C ASP A 738 -10.06 27.02 -18.86
N ASP A 739 -9.05 26.26 -18.47
CA ASP A 739 -7.89 26.73 -17.71
C ASP A 739 -7.07 27.78 -18.45
N LYS A 740 -7.09 27.76 -19.80
CA LYS A 740 -6.40 28.71 -20.67
C LYS A 740 -7.30 29.89 -21.05
N LYS A 741 -8.55 29.91 -20.56
CA LYS A 741 -9.56 30.93 -20.91
C LYS A 741 -9.85 31.02 -22.41
N VAL A 742 -9.82 29.90 -23.10
CA VAL A 742 -10.13 29.81 -24.54
C VAL A 742 -11.46 29.12 -24.75
N VAL A 743 -12.36 29.78 -25.47
CA VAL A 743 -13.70 29.25 -25.80
C VAL A 743 -13.73 28.81 -27.26
N LEU A 744 -14.23 27.59 -27.51
CA LEU A 744 -14.40 27.04 -28.85
C LEU A 744 -15.81 27.26 -29.38
N GLU A 745 -15.99 27.90 -30.53
CA GLU A 745 -17.23 27.90 -31.30
C GLU A 745 -17.06 27.03 -32.54
N ILE A 746 -17.89 25.98 -32.64
CA ILE A 746 -17.72 24.92 -33.65
C ILE A 746 -18.95 24.84 -34.52
N ASP A 747 -18.72 25.01 -35.84
CA ASP A 747 -19.79 24.92 -36.88
C ASP A 747 -20.25 23.43 -37.04
N ASP A 748 -21.55 23.23 -37.33
CA ASP A 748 -22.13 21.92 -37.63
C ASP A 748 -21.49 21.25 -38.85
N ALA A 749 -21.00 22.05 -39.83
CA ALA A 749 -20.26 21.54 -40.97
C ALA A 749 -18.93 20.85 -40.55
N VAL A 750 -18.25 21.39 -39.54
CA VAL A 750 -17.03 20.79 -38.98
C VAL A 750 -17.33 19.50 -38.22
N ARG A 751 -18.42 19.46 -37.44
CA ARG A 751 -18.87 18.24 -36.75
C ARG A 751 -19.11 17.10 -37.72
N ASN A 752 -19.84 17.38 -38.78
CA ASN A 752 -20.14 16.39 -39.85
C ASN A 752 -18.87 15.93 -40.58
N TYR A 753 -17.96 16.84 -40.88
CA TYR A 753 -16.68 16.52 -41.50
C TYR A 753 -15.81 15.62 -40.61
N LEU A 754 -15.72 15.95 -39.33
CA LEU A 754 -15.00 15.12 -38.36
C LEU A 754 -15.64 13.74 -38.19
N ALA A 755 -17.01 13.68 -38.19
CA ALA A 755 -17.74 12.42 -38.11
C ALA A 755 -17.48 11.54 -39.32
N GLU A 756 -17.42 12.11 -40.51
CA GLU A 756 -17.20 11.37 -41.75
C GLU A 756 -15.74 10.89 -41.90
N LYS A 757 -14.77 11.76 -41.64
CA LYS A 757 -13.34 11.40 -41.74
C LYS A 757 -12.78 10.64 -40.54
N GLY A 758 -13.32 10.90 -39.36
CA GLY A 758 -12.82 10.32 -38.11
C GLY A 758 -13.38 8.94 -37.80
N TYR A 759 -14.32 8.43 -38.58
CA TYR A 759 -14.86 7.11 -38.39
C TYR A 759 -14.45 6.16 -39.53
N ASP A 760 -13.94 5.00 -39.16
CA ASP A 760 -13.62 3.91 -40.08
C ASP A 760 -14.42 2.66 -39.66
N ARG A 761 -14.97 1.93 -40.63
CA ARG A 761 -15.79 0.74 -40.35
C ARG A 761 -15.06 -0.39 -39.66
N LEU A 762 -13.75 -0.48 -39.83
CA LEU A 762 -12.88 -1.51 -39.22
C LEU A 762 -12.26 -1.04 -37.89
N MET A 763 -11.92 0.24 -37.81
CA MET A 763 -11.25 0.82 -36.66
C MET A 763 -12.20 1.59 -35.71
N GLY A 764 -13.47 1.77 -36.11
CA GLY A 764 -14.46 2.50 -35.33
C GLY A 764 -14.12 3.96 -35.18
N ALA A 765 -14.32 4.53 -33.99
CA ALA A 765 -13.99 5.91 -33.65
C ALA A 765 -12.52 6.13 -33.20
N ARG A 766 -11.65 5.11 -33.26
CA ARG A 766 -10.22 5.27 -32.91
C ARG A 766 -9.48 6.37 -33.69
N PRO A 767 -9.69 6.53 -35.03
CA PRO A 767 -9.02 7.58 -35.80
C PRO A 767 -9.47 9.00 -35.43
N MET A 768 -10.64 9.16 -34.80
CA MET A 768 -11.23 10.44 -34.42
C MET A 768 -10.32 11.29 -33.53
N ASN A 769 -9.78 10.70 -32.49
CA ASN A 769 -8.91 11.41 -31.55
C ASN A 769 -7.65 11.93 -32.24
N ARG A 770 -7.07 11.14 -33.16
CA ARG A 770 -5.91 11.54 -33.94
C ARG A 770 -6.26 12.66 -34.94
N LEU A 771 -7.41 12.57 -35.58
CA LEU A 771 -7.90 13.62 -36.49
C LEU A 771 -8.11 14.94 -35.74
N ILE A 772 -8.75 14.91 -34.57
CA ILE A 772 -8.93 16.10 -33.72
C ILE A 772 -7.57 16.64 -33.26
N GLN A 773 -6.63 15.77 -32.95
CA GLN A 773 -5.28 16.16 -32.55
C GLN A 773 -4.55 16.89 -33.69
N ASP A 774 -4.60 16.34 -34.89
CA ASP A 774 -3.86 16.86 -36.05
C ASP A 774 -4.50 18.13 -36.63
N GLU A 775 -5.86 18.16 -36.76
CA GLU A 775 -6.55 19.26 -37.44
C GLU A 775 -7.03 20.38 -36.48
N ILE A 776 -7.18 20.10 -35.18
CA ILE A 776 -7.63 21.11 -34.20
C ILE A 776 -6.59 21.41 -33.15
N LYS A 777 -6.13 20.39 -32.39
CA LYS A 777 -5.26 20.65 -31.23
C LYS A 777 -3.91 21.24 -31.61
N LYS A 778 -3.25 20.77 -32.67
CA LYS A 778 -1.94 21.31 -33.10
C LYS A 778 -2.03 22.75 -33.54
N PRO A 779 -2.92 23.14 -34.49
CA PRO A 779 -3.05 24.54 -34.87
C PRO A 779 -3.48 25.46 -33.72
N LEU A 780 -4.34 24.94 -32.82
CA LEU A 780 -4.80 25.66 -31.64
C LEU A 780 -3.66 25.92 -30.65
N ALA A 781 -2.78 24.95 -30.46
CA ALA A 781 -1.63 25.08 -29.60
C ALA A 781 -0.68 26.17 -30.08
N GLU A 782 -0.47 26.29 -31.39
CA GLU A 782 0.33 27.40 -31.98
C GLU A 782 -0.30 28.75 -31.68
N GLN A 783 -1.62 28.87 -31.78
CA GLN A 783 -2.35 30.13 -31.50
C GLN A 783 -2.32 30.48 -30.00
N ILE A 784 -2.36 29.49 -29.12
CA ILE A 784 -2.28 29.71 -27.66
C ILE A 784 -0.87 30.07 -27.22
N LEU A 785 0.16 29.50 -27.86
CA LEU A 785 1.56 29.74 -27.46
C LEU A 785 2.15 30.99 -28.10
N PHE A 786 1.84 31.25 -29.36
CA PHE A 786 2.54 32.24 -30.16
C PHE A 786 1.62 33.20 -30.92
N GLY A 787 0.31 32.96 -30.90
CA GLY A 787 -0.69 33.69 -31.68
C GLY A 787 -1.60 34.60 -30.85
N ASP A 788 -2.80 34.83 -31.37
CA ASP A 788 -3.79 35.77 -30.81
C ASP A 788 -4.47 35.27 -29.52
N LEU A 789 -4.33 33.97 -29.17
CA LEU A 789 -4.95 33.33 -28.00
C LEU A 789 -4.03 33.24 -26.78
N VAL A 790 -2.88 33.89 -26.76
CA VAL A 790 -1.92 33.87 -25.63
C VAL A 790 -2.57 34.33 -24.29
N ASN A 791 -3.49 35.31 -24.40
CA ASN A 791 -4.22 35.83 -23.22
C ASN A 791 -5.63 35.29 -23.05
N GLY A 792 -5.96 34.19 -23.76
CA GLY A 792 -7.32 33.66 -23.87
C GLY A 792 -8.11 34.33 -24.98
N GLY A 793 -9.35 33.95 -25.21
CA GLY A 793 -10.22 34.51 -26.24
C GLY A 793 -11.15 33.46 -26.84
N THR A 794 -11.94 33.84 -27.81
CA THR A 794 -12.86 32.95 -28.52
C THR A 794 -12.31 32.61 -29.91
N VAL A 795 -12.29 31.32 -30.25
CA VAL A 795 -11.91 30.83 -31.58
C VAL A 795 -13.05 30.11 -32.25
N SER A 796 -13.38 30.53 -33.46
CA SER A 796 -14.36 29.88 -34.32
C SER A 796 -13.68 28.88 -35.22
N ILE A 797 -14.14 27.64 -35.14
CA ILE A 797 -13.67 26.53 -35.96
C ILE A 797 -14.68 26.32 -37.09
N ARG A 798 -14.25 26.61 -38.30
CA ARG A 798 -15.10 26.58 -39.50
C ARG A 798 -14.46 25.76 -40.63
N MET A 799 -15.28 25.34 -41.58
CA MET A 799 -14.74 24.78 -42.83
C MET A 799 -14.24 25.88 -43.74
N ASN A 800 -13.13 25.66 -44.45
CA ASN A 800 -12.62 26.56 -45.46
C ASN A 800 -13.66 26.70 -46.61
N ALA A 801 -13.47 27.73 -47.49
CA ALA A 801 -14.37 28.01 -48.60
C ALA A 801 -14.60 26.79 -49.52
N ASP A 802 -13.60 25.93 -49.67
CA ASP A 802 -13.63 24.73 -50.52
C ASP A 802 -14.19 23.49 -49.79
N LYS A 803 -14.54 23.60 -48.48
CA LYS A 803 -15.02 22.51 -47.60
C LYS A 803 -14.07 21.31 -47.54
N THR A 804 -12.77 21.54 -47.67
CA THR A 804 -11.76 20.49 -47.71
C THR A 804 -10.92 20.37 -46.43
N ALA A 805 -10.81 21.49 -45.66
CA ALA A 805 -10.00 21.58 -44.46
C ALA A 805 -10.68 22.45 -43.39
N ILE A 806 -10.25 22.27 -42.14
CA ILE A 806 -10.70 23.04 -40.99
C ILE A 806 -9.83 24.30 -40.90
N GLU A 807 -10.44 25.43 -40.62
CA GLU A 807 -9.80 26.73 -40.39
C GLU A 807 -10.19 27.25 -39.00
N LEU A 808 -9.18 27.68 -38.23
CA LEU A 808 -9.33 28.31 -36.92
C LEU A 808 -9.26 29.82 -37.08
N VAL A 809 -10.32 30.52 -36.73
CA VAL A 809 -10.43 31.97 -36.85
C VAL A 809 -10.62 32.55 -35.45
N PRO A 810 -9.62 33.25 -34.88
CA PRO A 810 -9.82 33.99 -33.65
C PRO A 810 -10.92 35.06 -33.82
N ILE A 811 -11.84 35.12 -32.84
CA ILE A 811 -12.88 36.16 -32.85
C ILE A 811 -12.44 37.27 -31.92
N ASP A 812 -12.20 38.46 -32.47
CA ASP A 812 -11.98 39.68 -31.69
C ASP A 812 -13.28 40.14 -31.04
N GLU A 813 -13.33 40.19 -29.69
CA GLU A 813 -14.53 40.64 -28.96
C GLU A 813 -15.03 42.04 -29.32
N LYS A 814 -14.21 42.80 -30.06
CA LYS A 814 -14.56 44.16 -30.54
C LYS A 814 -15.56 44.19 -31.70
N GLN A 815 -15.93 43.06 -32.29
CA GLN A 815 -16.89 42.99 -33.41
C GLN A 815 -18.29 42.54 -33.07
N VAL A 816 -18.58 42.13 -31.80
CA VAL A 816 -19.90 41.63 -31.38
C VAL A 816 -20.94 42.71 -31.11
N ASP A 817 -20.53 43.98 -30.94
CA ASP A 817 -21.45 45.10 -30.66
C ASP A 817 -22.09 45.78 -31.91
N ASN A 818 -21.96 45.15 -33.11
CA ASN A 818 -22.46 45.75 -34.37
C ASN A 818 -23.25 44.77 -35.27
N VAL A 819 -24.04 43.85 -34.70
CA VAL A 819 -25.05 43.16 -35.51
C VAL A 819 -26.41 43.21 -34.81
#